data_f2bdb87ed42f695fec221f1f4251832f
#
_entry.id   f2bdb87ed42f695fec221f1f4251832f
#
_cell.length_a   1.000
_cell.length_b   1.000
_cell.length_c   1.000
_cell.angle_alpha   90.00
_cell.angle_beta   90.00
_cell.angle_gamma   90.00
#
_symmetry.space_group_name_H-M   'P 1'
#
loop_
_entity.id
_entity.type
_entity.pdbx_description
1 polymer ?
#
loop_
_entity_poly.entity_id
_entity_poly.type
_entity_poly.pdbx_seq_one_letter_code
_entity_poly.pdbx_strand_id
1 'polypeptide(L)'
;MVSSTELANLLRAAFTQANRLLRLETPLGPNALLPEQLDAAEHMDAGGFRLELTALSDNADIDSTKLLGQPVRLDLLTQQSRSTLRPFHGHVTRFEQLGANGGLVRYRLVIEPWLAFLRYRRDSFLFQDMSIIEVIDSLFGDYQGQGRLVPAWRWALRDSAVYTRRSVITQYEESDFDFVTRLLAEEGLFYFFEHEAKDGDALGVHRMVIADANDVFTDNAQASIRFGRADTTATEDVIDRWQGTRRWQANAVSIASWDYRANAKRTAQLGGQQQGSDGPQLTLQDTDYPGQYWFEDNNQAQRVARLMMEALELRDKQFDGEGSVRTLATGTRFKLTDHFDHDEGDQRFAVLAVTHQARNNFNDRFGQVLTETLGALKDGDVLGAGSNKGAGEDATFYRNHFTVVRDSVPVRPQQSDEQGRALHPRPTVNGSQTALVIGADGPVHTDRDHRIKVQFHWQRGARSASRQSHPAGDDNARASAGLGAWVRVAAPVAGPNWGGVALPRVGQEVLVEFLQGDIDRPVVVGAAYNGTGQTDAQYNQNQAGAAGATGNAPAWFAGDSKSQGAYAHNAVLSGIKTQALAGSQAGTSGYNQLVFDDTAGQGRTQLSTTQAATGLVLGHHKEQIDSARQADLGHGAALATDDSGSVRAGAGLLLTAHGAGTDAALQDSEAAASQIEATSDLAESLAEAAQKQKAGLADEPAAKELPALKQLRHTTDVLRHTESAGEGAEAVAYSEPHLQISAPKGIVTTTPADTVIVAGTQVTLAAKQDANVAVGGNLSVAVADGLSLYAHGKSLGQAGDATPGIAMHAASGKVGLSSLKGESHLVAEKAVTVASTQASVTAEARQYVLVNAGGAQIKVTNGTIELHAPGMVTFKGAGHQFVGPGGAAVNNSLASGNLKGCSTQEGDAAAQGAASVSR
;
A
#
# COMPACT_ATOMS: atom_id res chain seq x y z
N MET A 1 -1.99 63.56 57.72
CA MET A 1 -1.25 62.35 57.81
C MET A 1 -1.81 61.52 58.98
N VAL A 2 -2.34 60.39 58.72
CA VAL A 2 -2.83 59.44 59.74
C VAL A 2 -1.64 58.92 60.50
N SER A 3 -1.69 58.90 61.85
CA SER A 3 -0.58 58.42 62.66
C SER A 3 -0.40 56.86 62.36
N SER A 4 0.82 56.36 62.50
CA SER A 4 1.14 54.95 62.31
C SER A 4 0.32 54.01 63.22
N THR A 5 -0.08 54.51 64.41
CA THR A 5 -0.95 53.74 65.38
C THR A 5 -2.41 53.74 64.93
N GLU A 6 -2.93 54.85 64.34
CA GLU A 6 -4.27 54.86 63.73
C GLU A 6 -4.38 54.05 62.52
N LEU A 7 -3.36 54.06 61.67
CA LEU A 7 -3.25 53.14 60.50
C LEU A 7 -3.25 51.69 60.91
N ALA A 8 -2.44 51.34 61.90
CA ALA A 8 -2.40 49.95 62.39
C ALA A 8 -3.72 49.47 63.01
N ASN A 9 -4.46 50.34 63.68
CA ASN A 9 -5.79 50.02 64.24
C ASN A 9 -6.86 49.93 63.16
N LEU A 10 -6.82 50.77 62.14
CA LEU A 10 -7.71 50.76 61.00
C LEU A 10 -7.44 49.48 60.18
N LEU A 11 -6.20 49.12 60.04
CA LEU A 11 -5.79 47.87 59.34
C LEU A 11 -6.32 46.63 60.06
N ARG A 12 -6.10 46.53 61.37
CA ARG A 12 -6.61 45.37 62.15
C ARG A 12 -8.13 45.22 62.08
N ALA A 13 -8.87 46.35 62.13
CA ALA A 13 -10.32 46.39 62.08
C ALA A 13 -10.84 46.11 60.66
N ALA A 14 -10.07 46.47 59.59
CA ALA A 14 -10.47 46.28 58.22
C ALA A 14 -10.07 44.92 57.64
N PHE A 15 -9.00 44.29 58.17
CA PHE A 15 -8.49 42.99 57.76
C PHE A 15 -9.35 41.82 58.25
N THR A 16 -10.64 41.90 57.99
CA THR A 16 -11.59 40.81 58.18
C THR A 16 -12.52 40.72 57.00
N GLN A 17 -12.77 39.52 56.57
CA GLN A 17 -13.69 39.21 55.47
C GLN A 17 -15.16 39.05 55.93
N ALA A 18 -15.41 39.17 57.22
CA ALA A 18 -16.77 39.12 57.77
C ALA A 18 -17.61 40.31 57.22
N ASN A 19 -18.80 40.02 56.69
CA ASN A 19 -19.73 41.02 56.10
C ASN A 19 -19.18 41.76 54.88
N ARG A 20 -18.19 41.19 54.19
CA ARG A 20 -17.69 41.76 52.95
C ARG A 20 -18.48 41.25 51.75
N LEU A 21 -18.53 42.06 50.65
CA LEU A 21 -19.13 41.69 49.37
C LEU A 21 -18.34 40.55 48.72
N LEU A 22 -17.01 40.64 48.81
CA LEU A 22 -16.09 39.63 48.28
C LEU A 22 -15.34 38.96 49.42
N ARG A 23 -15.30 37.64 49.45
CA ARG A 23 -14.53 36.82 50.38
C ARG A 23 -13.64 35.85 49.63
N LEU A 24 -12.39 35.69 50.05
CA LEU A 24 -11.42 34.84 49.40
C LEU A 24 -10.87 33.78 50.38
N GLU A 25 -10.97 32.55 50.03
CA GLU A 25 -10.35 31.43 50.73
C GLU A 25 -9.16 30.89 49.92
N THR A 26 -8.02 30.80 50.59
CA THR A 26 -6.77 30.34 49.99
C THR A 26 -6.04 29.38 50.92
N PRO A 27 -5.06 28.58 50.39
CA PRO A 27 -4.19 27.75 51.22
C PRO A 27 -3.29 28.54 52.24
N LEU A 28 -3.17 29.84 52.08
CA LEU A 28 -2.42 30.68 53.05
C LEU A 28 -3.17 30.88 54.36
N GLY A 29 -4.43 30.47 54.44
CA GLY A 29 -5.29 30.66 55.61
C GLY A 29 -6.21 31.85 55.53
N PRO A 30 -7.12 31.99 56.50
CA PRO A 30 -8.14 33.04 56.49
C PRO A 30 -7.51 34.43 56.66
N ASN A 31 -8.04 35.41 55.93
CA ASN A 31 -7.64 36.80 55.93
C ASN A 31 -6.17 37.10 55.53
N ALA A 32 -5.40 36.13 54.98
CA ALA A 32 -4.05 36.40 54.48
C ALA A 32 -4.07 37.35 53.25
N LEU A 33 -5.13 37.26 52.48
CA LEU A 33 -5.45 38.13 51.33
C LEU A 33 -6.86 38.65 51.46
N LEU A 34 -7.05 39.96 51.46
CA LEU A 34 -8.34 40.63 51.56
C LEU A 34 -8.73 41.17 50.16
N PRO A 35 -9.76 40.60 49.50
CA PRO A 35 -10.22 41.12 48.20
C PRO A 35 -10.52 42.61 48.21
N GLU A 36 -10.03 43.35 47.24
CA GLU A 36 -10.24 44.76 47.04
C GLU A 36 -11.16 45.00 45.82
N GLN A 37 -10.79 44.44 44.68
CA GLN A 37 -11.52 44.58 43.40
C GLN A 37 -11.48 43.25 42.65
N LEU A 38 -12.60 42.96 42.01
CA LEU A 38 -12.80 41.84 41.11
C LEU A 38 -13.18 42.33 39.72
N ASP A 39 -12.44 41.86 38.70
CA ASP A 39 -12.82 41.89 37.31
C ASP A 39 -12.88 40.43 36.84
N ALA A 40 -14.08 39.95 36.51
CA ALA A 40 -14.29 38.56 36.17
C ALA A 40 -15.06 38.42 34.87
N ALA A 41 -14.73 37.41 34.10
CA ALA A 41 -15.46 37.04 32.89
C ALA A 41 -15.76 35.53 32.92
N GLU A 42 -17.00 35.19 32.59
CA GLU A 42 -17.46 33.84 32.34
C GLU A 42 -17.98 33.78 30.92
N HIS A 43 -17.58 32.78 30.19
CA HIS A 43 -17.98 32.55 28.79
C HIS A 43 -18.36 31.10 28.59
N MET A 44 -19.38 30.82 27.81
CA MET A 44 -19.52 29.50 27.20
C MET A 44 -18.42 29.36 26.18
N ASP A 45 -17.79 28.20 26.14
CA ASP A 45 -16.62 27.93 25.32
C ASP A 45 -15.43 28.83 25.72
N ALA A 46 -14.72 29.44 24.89
CA ALA A 46 -13.66 30.42 25.09
C ALA A 46 -12.81 30.30 26.40
N GLY A 47 -12.62 29.07 26.91
CA GLY A 47 -11.84 28.77 28.12
C GLY A 47 -12.63 28.78 29.43
N GLY A 48 -13.93 29.09 29.41
CA GLY A 48 -14.83 29.06 30.57
C GLY A 48 -14.82 30.36 31.35
N PHE A 49 -13.98 30.51 32.37
CA PHE A 49 -13.93 31.70 33.17
C PHE A 49 -12.51 32.18 33.48
N ARG A 50 -12.40 33.49 33.72
CA ARG A 50 -11.17 34.15 34.17
C ARG A 50 -11.52 35.24 35.17
N LEU A 51 -10.96 35.15 36.37
CA LEU A 51 -11.15 36.12 37.43
C LEU A 51 -9.82 36.85 37.66
N GLU A 52 -9.79 38.16 37.56
CA GLU A 52 -8.69 39.00 37.99
C GLU A 52 -9.05 39.66 39.31
N LEU A 53 -8.41 39.24 40.38
CA LEU A 53 -8.69 39.68 41.73
C LEU A 53 -7.52 40.50 42.27
N THR A 54 -7.77 41.75 42.59
CA THR A 54 -6.84 42.55 43.39
C THR A 54 -7.15 42.35 44.86
N ALA A 55 -6.12 42.06 45.62
CA ALA A 55 -6.24 41.79 47.06
C ALA A 55 -5.13 42.50 47.87
N LEU A 56 -5.44 42.83 49.12
CA LEU A 56 -4.55 43.47 50.06
C LEU A 56 -3.98 42.45 51.03
N SER A 57 -2.75 42.66 51.49
CA SER A 57 -2.12 41.90 52.53
C SER A 57 -1.27 42.82 53.44
N ASP A 58 -1.11 42.45 54.68
CA ASP A 58 -0.10 43.02 55.60
C ASP A 58 1.26 42.31 55.47
N ASN A 59 1.35 41.24 54.71
CA ASN A 59 2.56 40.48 54.45
C ASN A 59 3.12 40.84 53.05
N ALA A 60 4.33 41.42 53.04
CA ALA A 60 5.05 41.79 51.83
C ALA A 60 5.83 40.65 51.21
N ASP A 61 5.98 39.54 51.91
CA ASP A 61 6.78 38.37 51.47
C ASP A 61 5.92 37.10 51.39
N ILE A 62 4.84 37.21 50.59
CA ILE A 62 4.04 36.02 50.31
C ILE A 62 4.76 35.17 49.29
N ASP A 63 5.10 33.95 49.69
CA ASP A 63 5.72 32.94 48.82
C ASP A 63 4.71 32.54 47.71
N SER A 64 4.99 32.98 46.49
CA SER A 64 4.14 32.71 45.31
C SER A 64 3.97 31.19 45.03
N THR A 65 4.93 30.38 45.42
CA THR A 65 4.86 28.91 45.22
C THR A 65 3.72 28.26 46.02
N LYS A 66 3.28 28.94 47.10
CA LYS A 66 2.16 28.46 47.93
C LYS A 66 0.79 28.78 47.32
N LEU A 67 0.73 29.61 46.26
CA LEU A 67 -0.51 30.02 45.60
C LEU A 67 -0.59 29.56 44.16
N LEU A 68 0.51 29.62 43.42
CA LEU A 68 0.52 29.20 42.00
C LEU A 68 0.10 27.75 41.85
N GLY A 69 -0.87 27.49 40.96
CA GLY A 69 -1.44 26.17 40.72
C GLY A 69 -2.40 25.68 41.82
N GLN A 70 -2.53 26.44 42.94
CA GLN A 70 -3.37 26.01 44.05
C GLN A 70 -4.85 26.37 43.81
N PRO A 71 -5.78 25.55 44.32
CA PRO A 71 -7.19 25.85 44.30
C PRO A 71 -7.49 26.99 45.29
N VAL A 72 -8.38 27.86 44.89
CA VAL A 72 -8.91 28.97 45.72
C VAL A 72 -10.40 29.13 45.49
N ARG A 73 -11.11 29.73 46.46
CA ARG A 73 -12.52 30.04 46.33
C ARG A 73 -12.77 31.51 46.62
N LEU A 74 -13.40 32.20 45.68
CA LEU A 74 -13.93 33.53 45.84
C LEU A 74 -15.45 33.44 46.01
N ASP A 75 -15.98 34.02 47.08
CA ASP A 75 -17.41 34.06 47.32
C ASP A 75 -17.92 35.50 47.12
N LEU A 76 -19.00 35.65 46.33
CA LEU A 76 -19.69 36.88 46.09
C LEU A 76 -21.02 36.93 46.86
N LEU A 77 -21.22 37.94 47.72
CA LEU A 77 -22.45 38.13 48.42
C LEU A 77 -23.58 38.49 47.48
N THR A 78 -24.71 37.74 47.54
CA THR A 78 -25.90 38.01 46.73
C THR A 78 -26.92 38.84 47.52
N GLN A 79 -27.92 39.42 46.81
CA GLN A 79 -29.02 40.15 47.45
C GLN A 79 -29.98 39.18 48.15
N GLN A 80 -30.07 37.93 47.68
CA GLN A 80 -31.05 36.98 48.22
C GLN A 80 -30.68 36.38 49.58
N SER A 81 -29.38 36.32 49.91
CA SER A 81 -28.95 35.73 51.19
C SER A 81 -27.58 36.26 51.62
N ARG A 82 -27.47 36.51 52.91
CA ARG A 82 -26.18 36.82 53.54
C ARG A 82 -25.37 35.58 53.93
N SER A 83 -25.97 34.42 53.89
CA SER A 83 -25.37 33.11 54.25
C SER A 83 -25.09 32.26 53.02
N THR A 84 -25.94 32.37 52.02
CA THR A 84 -25.74 31.64 50.78
C THR A 84 -25.04 32.55 49.75
N LEU A 85 -23.73 32.38 49.61
CA LEU A 85 -22.90 33.18 48.72
C LEU A 85 -22.80 32.49 47.37
N ARG A 86 -22.53 33.27 46.32
CA ARG A 86 -22.17 32.70 45.02
C ARG A 86 -20.68 32.33 44.99
N PRO A 87 -20.31 31.05 44.92
CA PRO A 87 -18.92 30.66 44.89
C PRO A 87 -18.34 30.75 43.49
N PHE A 88 -17.09 31.13 43.39
CA PHE A 88 -16.19 30.95 42.23
C PHE A 88 -15.00 30.13 42.71
N HIS A 89 -14.96 28.91 42.34
CA HIS A 89 -13.80 28.05 42.60
C HIS A 89 -12.91 28.03 41.36
N GLY A 90 -11.58 28.10 41.53
CA GLY A 90 -10.61 28.02 40.41
C GLY A 90 -9.21 27.80 40.96
N HIS A 91 -8.23 27.85 40.07
CA HIS A 91 -6.82 27.72 40.37
C HIS A 91 -6.08 29.03 40.06
N VAL A 92 -5.11 29.39 40.88
CA VAL A 92 -4.30 30.59 40.65
C VAL A 92 -3.31 30.29 39.53
N THR A 93 -3.46 30.93 38.38
CA THR A 93 -2.56 30.78 37.22
C THR A 93 -1.49 31.86 37.16
N ARG A 94 -1.73 33.02 37.83
CA ARG A 94 -0.79 34.14 37.90
C ARG A 94 -0.92 34.84 39.24
N PHE A 95 0.19 35.20 39.84
CA PHE A 95 0.28 35.94 41.09
C PHE A 95 1.31 37.06 40.94
N GLU A 96 0.92 38.29 41.23
CA GLU A 96 1.73 39.48 41.06
C GLU A 96 1.67 40.39 42.30
N GLN A 97 2.78 41.01 42.64
CA GLN A 97 2.84 42.08 43.62
C GLN A 97 2.81 43.44 42.86
N LEU A 98 1.74 44.19 43.06
CA LEU A 98 1.51 45.48 42.35
C LEU A 98 2.20 46.67 43.00
N GLY A 99 2.32 46.64 44.32
CA GLY A 99 3.00 47.67 45.07
C GLY A 99 2.88 47.45 46.57
N ALA A 100 3.81 48.06 47.33
CA ALA A 100 3.85 48.00 48.75
C ALA A 100 4.20 49.39 49.32
N ASN A 101 3.43 49.83 50.31
CA ASN A 101 3.69 51.07 51.06
C ASN A 101 2.93 51.05 52.39
N GLY A 102 3.50 51.67 53.44
CA GLY A 102 2.84 51.87 54.71
C GLY A 102 2.41 50.61 55.46
N GLY A 103 3.11 49.48 55.19
CA GLY A 103 2.79 48.16 55.80
C GLY A 103 1.65 47.43 55.13
N LEU A 104 1.22 47.92 53.96
CA LEU A 104 0.25 47.27 53.08
C LEU A 104 0.88 46.88 51.76
N VAL A 105 0.45 45.77 51.21
CA VAL A 105 0.84 45.31 49.92
C VAL A 105 -0.40 44.94 49.10
N ARG A 106 -0.37 45.36 47.84
CA ARG A 106 -1.41 45.04 46.90
C ARG A 106 -0.91 43.92 45.98
N TYR A 107 -1.67 42.87 45.92
CA TYR A 107 -1.42 41.70 45.05
C TYR A 107 -2.53 41.59 44.01
N ARG A 108 -2.18 40.97 42.83
CA ARG A 108 -3.14 40.55 41.82
C ARG A 108 -3.05 39.06 41.66
N LEU A 109 -4.20 38.40 41.66
CA LEU A 109 -4.36 36.96 41.36
C LEU A 109 -5.17 36.84 40.09
N VAL A 110 -4.72 35.95 39.17
CA VAL A 110 -5.56 35.45 38.07
C VAL A 110 -5.99 34.06 38.46
N ILE A 111 -7.30 33.85 38.48
CA ILE A 111 -7.92 32.58 38.84
C ILE A 111 -8.67 32.05 37.61
N GLU A 112 -8.32 30.86 37.18
CA GLU A 112 -8.87 30.23 35.99
C GLU A 112 -9.29 28.78 36.29
N PRO A 113 -10.13 28.17 35.44
CA PRO A 113 -10.48 26.75 35.63
C PRO A 113 -9.25 25.86 35.43
N TRP A 114 -9.34 24.62 35.92
CA TRP A 114 -8.32 23.61 35.67
C TRP A 114 -8.03 23.42 34.18
N LEU A 115 -9.02 23.66 33.31
CA LEU A 115 -8.91 23.61 31.85
C LEU A 115 -7.80 24.54 31.30
N ALA A 116 -7.52 25.65 31.99
CA ALA A 116 -6.46 26.61 31.57
C ALA A 116 -5.08 25.97 31.54
N PHE A 117 -4.82 24.97 32.40
CA PHE A 117 -3.53 24.28 32.44
C PHE A 117 -3.24 23.45 31.22
N LEU A 118 -4.28 23.05 30.45
CA LEU A 118 -4.15 22.35 29.20
C LEU A 118 -3.41 23.17 28.13
N ARG A 119 -3.34 24.48 28.26
CA ARG A 119 -2.59 25.40 27.38
C ARG A 119 -1.06 25.21 27.48
N TYR A 120 -0.58 24.65 28.61
CA TYR A 120 0.85 24.52 28.89
C TYR A 120 1.42 23.16 28.48
N ARG A 121 0.59 22.22 28.09
CA ARG A 121 1.01 20.95 27.51
C ARG A 121 0.71 20.92 26.03
N ARG A 122 1.74 20.71 25.22
CA ARG A 122 1.64 20.54 23.76
C ARG A 122 2.12 19.15 23.40
N ASP A 123 1.37 18.45 22.55
CA ASP A 123 1.72 17.10 22.14
C ASP A 123 1.40 16.86 20.67
N SER A 124 1.93 15.74 20.15
CA SER A 124 1.54 15.13 18.89
C SER A 124 1.23 13.67 19.18
N PHE A 125 -0.04 13.32 19.13
CA PHE A 125 -0.52 12.00 19.53
C PHE A 125 -1.64 11.50 18.65
N LEU A 126 -1.65 10.21 18.36
CA LEU A 126 -2.60 9.55 17.49
C LEU A 126 -3.50 8.62 18.29
N PHE A 127 -4.80 8.95 18.37
CA PHE A 127 -5.84 8.12 18.96
C PHE A 127 -6.48 7.26 17.86
N GLN A 128 -6.76 6.00 18.15
CA GLN A 128 -7.32 5.03 17.19
C GLN A 128 -8.60 4.40 17.72
N ASP A 129 -9.58 4.24 16.82
CA ASP A 129 -10.86 3.61 17.10
C ASP A 129 -11.55 4.14 18.37
N MET A 130 -11.48 5.45 18.57
CA MET A 130 -12.06 6.15 19.71
C MET A 130 -13.07 7.20 19.23
N SER A 131 -14.11 7.41 20.04
CA SER A 131 -14.98 8.57 19.94
C SER A 131 -14.31 9.81 20.55
N ILE A 132 -14.78 10.99 20.20
CA ILE A 132 -14.27 12.23 20.82
C ILE A 132 -14.49 12.24 22.34
N ILE A 133 -15.56 11.62 22.83
CA ILE A 133 -15.85 11.48 24.26
C ILE A 133 -14.71 10.69 24.93
N GLU A 134 -14.39 9.53 24.40
CA GLU A 134 -13.32 8.67 24.93
C GLU A 134 -11.95 9.37 24.86
N VAL A 135 -11.67 10.11 23.77
CA VAL A 135 -10.43 10.86 23.61
C VAL A 135 -10.32 11.96 24.67
N ILE A 136 -11.36 12.77 24.83
CA ILE A 136 -11.38 13.88 25.81
C ILE A 136 -11.32 13.34 27.24
N ASP A 137 -12.07 12.29 27.57
CA ASP A 137 -12.02 11.66 28.89
C ASP A 137 -10.63 11.10 29.20
N SER A 138 -9.98 10.46 28.21
CA SER A 138 -8.62 9.97 28.34
C SER A 138 -7.64 11.13 28.63
N LEU A 139 -7.76 12.24 27.90
CA LEU A 139 -6.89 13.39 28.03
C LEU A 139 -7.12 14.12 29.37
N PHE A 140 -8.37 14.36 29.77
CA PHE A 140 -8.69 14.97 31.07
C PHE A 140 -8.23 14.09 32.23
N GLY A 141 -8.32 12.80 32.07
CA GLY A 141 -7.81 11.83 33.03
C GLY A 141 -6.29 11.99 33.30
N ASP A 142 -5.49 12.46 32.31
CA ASP A 142 -4.05 12.71 32.49
C ASP A 142 -3.76 13.78 33.54
N TYR A 143 -4.68 14.72 33.73
CA TYR A 143 -4.55 15.80 34.70
C TYR A 143 -5.03 15.43 36.12
N GLN A 144 -5.70 14.28 36.29
CA GLN A 144 -6.09 13.79 37.59
C GLN A 144 -4.88 13.38 38.42
N GLY A 145 -4.79 13.88 39.63
CA GLY A 145 -3.64 13.63 40.50
C GLY A 145 -2.37 14.39 40.15
N GLN A 146 -2.42 15.32 39.20
CA GLN A 146 -1.30 16.19 38.88
C GLN A 146 -1.27 17.40 39.83
N GLY A 147 -0.23 17.47 40.65
CA GLY A 147 -0.06 18.54 41.64
C GLY A 147 -1.27 18.70 42.56
N ARG A 148 -1.92 19.87 42.55
CA ARG A 148 -3.13 20.20 43.29
C ARG A 148 -4.33 20.49 42.37
N LEU A 149 -4.24 20.12 41.10
CA LEU A 149 -5.36 20.28 40.17
C LEU A 149 -6.52 19.38 40.56
N VAL A 150 -7.73 19.89 40.41
CA VAL A 150 -9.00 19.20 40.71
C VAL A 150 -9.87 19.17 39.46
N PRO A 151 -9.48 18.40 38.41
CA PRO A 151 -10.29 18.28 37.20
C PRO A 151 -11.61 17.60 37.49
N ALA A 152 -12.70 18.27 37.14
CA ALA A 152 -14.03 17.71 37.25
C ALA A 152 -14.84 18.09 35.99
N TRP A 153 -15.49 17.10 35.41
CA TRP A 153 -16.33 17.30 34.24
C TRP A 153 -17.51 16.33 34.24
N ARG A 154 -18.52 16.63 33.45
CA ARG A 154 -19.63 15.75 33.14
C ARG A 154 -20.16 15.98 31.74
N TRP A 155 -20.58 14.95 31.09
CA TRP A 155 -21.29 14.98 29.82
C TRP A 155 -22.80 15.13 30.07
N ALA A 156 -23.44 16.03 29.36
CA ALA A 156 -24.87 16.25 29.34
C ALA A 156 -25.38 16.19 27.89
N LEU A 157 -25.35 15.00 27.34
CA LEU A 157 -25.66 14.72 25.95
C LEU A 157 -27.08 14.12 25.86
N ARG A 158 -27.84 14.56 24.86
CA ARG A 158 -29.15 13.94 24.56
C ARG A 158 -29.02 12.50 24.10
N ASP A 159 -28.07 12.24 23.21
CA ASP A 159 -27.76 10.91 22.70
C ASP A 159 -26.26 10.76 22.45
N SER A 160 -25.59 9.99 23.26
CA SER A 160 -24.14 9.75 23.11
C SER A 160 -23.80 8.86 21.91
N ALA A 161 -24.78 8.11 21.35
CA ALA A 161 -24.55 7.21 20.23
C ALA A 161 -24.27 7.93 18.90
N VAL A 162 -24.62 9.22 18.79
CA VAL A 162 -24.33 10.02 17.58
C VAL A 162 -22.86 10.39 17.43
N TYR A 163 -22.07 10.25 18.52
CA TYR A 163 -20.62 10.50 18.53
C TYR A 163 -19.87 9.21 18.24
N THR A 164 -19.87 8.83 16.97
CA THR A 164 -19.28 7.56 16.51
C THR A 164 -17.76 7.55 16.69
N ARG A 165 -17.21 6.34 16.79
CA ARG A 165 -15.75 6.15 16.82
C ARG A 165 -15.17 6.49 15.47
N ARG A 166 -14.10 7.27 15.46
CA ARG A 166 -13.30 7.58 14.28
C ARG A 166 -12.08 6.64 14.25
N SER A 167 -11.69 6.21 13.06
CA SER A 167 -10.51 5.34 12.90
C SER A 167 -9.22 5.99 13.39
N VAL A 168 -9.12 7.31 13.23
CA VAL A 168 -7.97 8.11 13.66
C VAL A 168 -8.48 9.49 14.10
N ILE A 169 -7.97 9.96 15.22
CA ILE A 169 -8.06 11.35 15.70
C ILE A 169 -6.65 11.75 16.14
N THR A 170 -6.06 12.73 15.48
CA THR A 170 -4.68 13.13 15.77
C THR A 170 -4.63 14.50 16.42
N GLN A 171 -4.02 14.59 17.58
CA GLN A 171 -3.45 15.83 18.11
C GLN A 171 -2.12 16.03 17.38
N TYR A 172 -1.93 17.17 16.73
CA TYR A 172 -0.71 17.42 15.98
C TYR A 172 -0.18 18.82 16.25
N GLU A 173 0.92 18.89 16.98
CA GLU A 173 1.55 20.16 17.36
C GLU A 173 0.58 21.17 17.99
N GLU A 174 -0.46 20.71 18.66
CA GLU A 174 -1.47 21.49 19.35
C GLU A 174 -1.26 21.45 20.86
N SER A 175 -1.70 22.51 21.56
CA SER A 175 -1.92 22.37 23.00
C SER A 175 -3.10 21.44 23.28
N ASP A 176 -3.13 20.82 24.44
CA ASP A 176 -4.27 20.00 24.84
C ASP A 176 -5.57 20.82 24.88
N PHE A 177 -5.46 22.09 25.22
CA PHE A 177 -6.58 23.04 25.21
C PHE A 177 -7.14 23.24 23.79
N ASP A 178 -6.26 23.56 22.82
CA ASP A 178 -6.68 23.78 21.42
C ASP A 178 -7.26 22.51 20.83
N PHE A 179 -6.64 21.36 21.12
CA PHE A 179 -7.12 20.06 20.67
C PHE A 179 -8.52 19.73 21.18
N VAL A 180 -8.75 19.85 22.50
CA VAL A 180 -10.06 19.60 23.11
C VAL A 180 -11.12 20.54 22.58
N THR A 181 -10.83 21.85 22.56
CA THR A 181 -11.80 22.86 22.12
C THR A 181 -12.14 22.70 20.63
N ARG A 182 -11.16 22.32 19.81
CA ARG A 182 -11.39 21.98 18.40
C ARG A 182 -12.31 20.77 18.24
N LEU A 183 -12.06 19.68 18.97
CA LEU A 183 -12.91 18.49 18.91
C LEU A 183 -14.35 18.78 19.36
N LEU A 184 -14.52 19.56 20.45
CA LEU A 184 -15.83 19.96 20.91
C LEU A 184 -16.56 20.82 19.86
N ALA A 185 -15.87 21.78 19.27
CA ALA A 185 -16.43 22.66 18.24
C ALA A 185 -16.80 21.88 16.95
N GLU A 186 -15.98 20.93 16.51
CA GLU A 186 -16.27 20.06 15.37
C GLU A 186 -17.58 19.28 15.53
N GLU A 187 -17.90 18.85 16.75
CA GLU A 187 -19.11 18.09 17.05
C GLU A 187 -20.28 18.96 17.53
N GLY A 188 -20.09 20.30 17.57
CA GLY A 188 -21.12 21.24 17.99
C GLY A 188 -21.40 21.19 19.49
N LEU A 189 -20.44 20.73 20.28
CA LEU A 189 -20.54 20.64 21.73
C LEU A 189 -20.04 21.93 22.39
N PHE A 190 -20.88 22.54 23.22
CA PHE A 190 -20.53 23.68 24.02
C PHE A 190 -20.26 23.29 25.47
N TYR A 191 -19.56 24.13 26.20
CA TYR A 191 -19.29 23.89 27.61
C TYR A 191 -19.35 25.15 28.44
N PHE A 192 -19.64 24.96 29.73
CA PHE A 192 -19.62 26.00 30.75
C PHE A 192 -19.19 25.39 32.10
N PHE A 193 -19.01 26.20 33.13
CA PHE A 193 -18.58 25.73 34.44
C PHE A 193 -19.66 25.94 35.50
N GLU A 194 -19.95 24.89 36.25
CA GLU A 194 -20.73 24.96 37.51
C GLU A 194 -19.75 25.06 38.67
N HIS A 195 -20.08 25.94 39.61
CA HIS A 195 -19.30 26.12 40.84
C HIS A 195 -20.07 25.59 42.04
N GLU A 196 -19.51 24.63 42.75
CA GLU A 196 -20.11 24.02 43.94
C GLU A 196 -19.28 24.37 45.19
N ALA A 197 -19.88 24.99 46.16
CA ALA A 197 -19.28 25.12 47.49
C ALA A 197 -19.39 23.77 48.23
N LYS A 198 -18.35 23.39 48.97
CA LYS A 198 -18.43 22.29 49.92
C LYS A 198 -18.42 22.83 51.35
N ASP A 199 -19.23 22.22 52.23
CA ASP A 199 -19.18 22.50 53.66
C ASP A 199 -17.89 21.91 54.29
N GLY A 200 -17.26 22.65 55.18
CA GLY A 200 -16.04 22.25 55.89
C GLY A 200 -14.77 22.82 55.28
N ASP A 201 -13.62 22.17 55.54
CA ASP A 201 -12.27 22.62 55.11
C ASP A 201 -12.01 22.51 53.59
N ALA A 202 -12.93 21.97 52.82
CA ALA A 202 -12.78 21.82 51.38
C ALA A 202 -13.21 23.09 50.65
N LEU A 203 -12.36 23.61 49.77
CA LEU A 203 -12.61 24.85 48.99
C LEU A 203 -13.78 24.73 48.01
N GLY A 204 -14.35 23.55 47.79
CA GLY A 204 -15.35 23.29 46.74
C GLY A 204 -14.75 22.75 45.44
N VAL A 205 -15.52 22.79 44.40
CA VAL A 205 -15.12 22.30 43.09
C VAL A 205 -15.76 23.15 41.97
N HIS A 206 -15.09 23.34 40.86
CA HIS A 206 -15.69 23.77 39.61
C HIS A 206 -15.74 22.60 38.64
N ARG A 207 -16.90 22.38 38.04
CA ARG A 207 -17.13 21.26 37.13
C ARG A 207 -17.43 21.77 35.74
N MET A 208 -16.69 21.31 34.75
CA MET A 208 -16.98 21.55 33.33
C MET A 208 -18.18 20.71 32.93
N VAL A 209 -19.21 21.35 32.40
CA VAL A 209 -20.39 20.69 31.82
C VAL A 209 -20.27 20.80 30.32
N ILE A 210 -20.25 19.65 29.65
CA ILE A 210 -20.15 19.56 28.19
C ILE A 210 -21.50 19.08 27.67
N ALA A 211 -22.12 19.85 26.78
CA ALA A 211 -23.51 19.64 26.39
C ALA A 211 -23.73 19.82 24.87
N ASP A 212 -24.79 19.23 24.37
CA ASP A 212 -25.26 19.32 22.98
C ASP A 212 -26.66 19.96 22.84
N ALA A 213 -27.27 20.40 23.92
CA ALA A 213 -28.61 20.98 23.90
C ALA A 213 -28.89 21.92 25.09
N ASN A 214 -29.78 22.86 24.87
CA ASN A 214 -30.13 23.93 25.86
C ASN A 214 -30.90 23.40 27.09
N ASP A 215 -31.45 22.20 27.01
CA ASP A 215 -32.15 21.58 28.16
C ASP A 215 -31.25 21.31 29.37
N VAL A 216 -29.95 21.39 29.22
CA VAL A 216 -28.97 21.35 30.29
C VAL A 216 -29.03 22.62 31.19
N PHE A 217 -29.55 23.75 30.69
CA PHE A 217 -29.54 25.01 31.40
C PHE A 217 -30.53 24.96 32.55
N THR A 218 -30.05 25.39 33.72
CA THR A 218 -30.86 25.53 34.94
C THR A 218 -31.42 26.92 35.03
N ASP A 219 -32.51 27.09 35.74
CA ASP A 219 -33.02 28.41 36.04
C ASP A 219 -32.03 29.14 36.97
N ASN A 220 -31.76 30.45 36.68
CA ASN A 220 -30.95 31.29 37.56
C ASN A 220 -31.56 31.33 38.95
N ALA A 221 -30.75 31.50 39.98
CA ALA A 221 -31.22 31.65 41.36
C ALA A 221 -32.28 32.76 41.51
N GLN A 222 -32.22 33.80 40.72
CA GLN A 222 -33.27 34.79 40.47
C GLN A 222 -33.92 34.46 39.10
N ALA A 223 -34.89 33.54 39.10
CA ALA A 223 -35.51 33.00 37.91
C ALA A 223 -36.24 34.04 37.03
N SER A 224 -36.77 35.06 37.70
CA SER A 224 -37.39 36.24 37.03
C SER A 224 -36.60 37.50 37.40
N ILE A 225 -36.11 38.18 36.42
CA ILE A 225 -35.31 39.40 36.61
C ILE A 225 -36.06 40.59 36.00
N ARG A 226 -36.25 41.58 36.82
CA ARG A 226 -36.96 42.78 36.45
C ARG A 226 -36.08 43.76 35.68
N PHE A 227 -36.62 44.34 34.62
CA PHE A 227 -36.00 45.48 33.94
C PHE A 227 -36.42 46.77 34.65
N GLY A 228 -35.42 47.59 35.04
CA GLY A 228 -35.67 48.86 35.70
C GLY A 228 -34.41 49.42 36.35
N ARG A 229 -34.52 50.61 36.95
CA ARG A 229 -33.40 51.21 37.66
C ARG A 229 -33.12 50.48 38.96
N ALA A 230 -31.85 50.32 39.27
CA ALA A 230 -31.41 49.89 40.59
C ALA A 230 -31.75 50.99 41.55
N ASP A 231 -32.60 50.70 42.55
CA ASP A 231 -32.92 51.60 43.63
C ASP A 231 -32.22 51.11 44.92
N THR A 232 -31.76 52.09 45.77
CA THR A 232 -31.15 51.78 47.05
C THR A 232 -32.10 51.06 48.02
N THR A 233 -33.40 51.10 47.76
CA THR A 233 -34.44 50.37 48.49
C THR A 233 -34.88 49.07 47.84
N ALA A 234 -34.35 48.72 46.70
CA ALA A 234 -34.70 47.50 45.96
C ALA A 234 -34.30 46.27 46.74
N THR A 235 -35.23 45.34 46.89
CA THR A 235 -35.00 44.01 47.52
C THR A 235 -34.47 42.95 46.58
N GLU A 236 -34.31 43.30 45.30
CA GLU A 236 -33.89 42.39 44.22
C GLU A 236 -32.89 43.10 43.33
N ASP A 237 -31.97 42.30 42.76
CA ASP A 237 -31.06 42.76 41.73
C ASP A 237 -31.84 42.93 40.39
N VAL A 238 -31.45 43.90 39.56
CA VAL A 238 -32.19 44.32 38.36
C VAL A 238 -31.29 44.43 37.14
N ILE A 239 -31.89 44.36 35.96
CA ILE A 239 -31.27 44.73 34.69
C ILE A 239 -31.70 46.17 34.36
N ASP A 240 -30.75 47.06 34.15
CA ASP A 240 -31.02 48.48 33.89
C ASP A 240 -30.70 48.93 32.46
N ARG A 241 -30.00 48.08 31.70
CA ARG A 241 -29.79 48.23 30.28
C ARG A 241 -30.09 46.92 29.53
N TRP A 242 -30.71 47.08 28.37
CA TRP A 242 -31.03 45.95 27.49
C TRP A 242 -30.98 46.41 26.06
N GLN A 243 -30.21 45.67 25.19
CA GLN A 243 -30.02 46.03 23.82
C GLN A 243 -30.08 44.76 22.98
N GLY A 244 -30.94 44.77 21.96
CA GLY A 244 -30.98 43.71 20.98
C GLY A 244 -30.09 44.02 19.78
N THR A 245 -29.23 43.10 19.40
CA THR A 245 -28.38 43.22 18.22
C THR A 245 -28.73 42.15 17.24
N ARG A 246 -28.94 42.52 15.97
CA ARG A 246 -29.13 41.61 14.87
C ARG A 246 -28.03 41.80 13.84
N ARG A 247 -27.44 40.71 13.38
CA ARG A 247 -26.31 40.68 12.43
C ARG A 247 -26.64 39.83 11.24
N TRP A 248 -26.22 40.26 10.05
CA TRP A 248 -26.24 39.41 8.88
C TRP A 248 -25.31 38.19 9.04
N GLN A 249 -25.84 37.02 8.70
CA GLN A 249 -25.09 35.76 8.64
C GLN A 249 -25.37 35.07 7.31
N ALA A 250 -24.57 34.04 6.95
CA ALA A 250 -24.96 33.12 5.90
C ALA A 250 -26.28 32.45 6.28
N ASN A 251 -27.19 32.37 5.33
CA ASN A 251 -28.52 31.79 5.52
C ASN A 251 -28.68 30.44 4.80
N ALA A 252 -27.62 29.89 4.28
CA ALA A 252 -27.56 28.55 3.74
C ALA A 252 -26.17 27.94 3.97
N VAL A 253 -26.14 26.64 4.23
CA VAL A 253 -24.90 25.87 4.40
C VAL A 253 -24.92 24.74 3.39
N SER A 254 -23.79 24.53 2.71
CA SER A 254 -23.58 23.41 1.81
C SER A 254 -22.26 22.75 2.15
N ILE A 255 -22.28 21.46 2.45
CA ILE A 255 -21.07 20.70 2.76
C ILE A 255 -20.95 19.48 1.86
N ALA A 256 -19.71 19.10 1.56
CA ALA A 256 -19.44 17.95 0.73
C ALA A 256 -18.13 17.24 1.18
N SER A 257 -18.12 15.93 1.07
CA SER A 257 -16.92 15.11 1.31
C SER A 257 -16.89 13.96 0.31
N TRP A 258 -15.70 13.61 -0.17
CA TRP A 258 -15.50 12.46 -1.03
C TRP A 258 -15.31 11.20 -0.20
N ASP A 259 -16.19 10.23 -0.37
CA ASP A 259 -16.04 8.89 0.21
C ASP A 259 -15.42 7.96 -0.83
N TYR A 260 -14.13 7.71 -0.71
CA TYR A 260 -13.38 6.87 -1.64
C TYR A 260 -13.78 5.38 -1.58
N ARG A 261 -14.36 4.92 -0.46
CA ARG A 261 -14.81 3.53 -0.29
C ARG A 261 -16.09 3.27 -1.07
N ALA A 262 -17.02 4.20 -0.96
CA ALA A 262 -18.28 4.14 -1.68
C ALA A 262 -18.18 4.67 -3.12
N ASN A 263 -17.03 5.27 -3.50
CA ASN A 263 -16.83 5.99 -4.75
C ASN A 263 -17.96 7.02 -4.98
N ALA A 264 -18.31 7.76 -3.95
CA ALA A 264 -19.45 8.67 -3.95
C ALA A 264 -19.15 9.95 -3.16
N LYS A 265 -19.81 11.02 -3.56
CA LYS A 265 -19.81 12.28 -2.83
C LYS A 265 -20.89 12.23 -1.76
N ARG A 266 -20.50 12.47 -0.50
CA ARG A 266 -21.43 12.69 0.61
C ARG A 266 -21.71 14.17 0.70
N THR A 267 -22.98 14.58 0.64
CA THR A 267 -23.36 16.00 0.62
C THR A 267 -24.55 16.26 1.49
N ALA A 268 -24.57 17.44 2.09
CA ALA A 268 -25.76 18.00 2.72
C ALA A 268 -25.88 19.48 2.38
N GLN A 269 -27.12 19.94 2.23
CA GLN A 269 -27.42 21.35 2.04
C GLN A 269 -28.64 21.70 2.92
N LEU A 270 -28.51 22.77 3.68
CA LEU A 270 -29.56 23.32 4.52
C LEU A 270 -29.71 24.81 4.24
N GLY A 271 -30.93 25.27 4.13
CA GLY A 271 -31.27 26.68 4.12
C GLY A 271 -31.84 27.06 5.48
N GLY A 272 -31.33 28.11 6.09
CA GLY A 272 -31.92 28.72 7.29
C GLY A 272 -33.09 29.60 6.97
N GLN A 273 -34.00 29.75 7.93
CA GLN A 273 -35.08 30.70 7.84
C GLN A 273 -34.61 32.04 8.43
N GLN A 274 -34.18 32.96 7.58
CA GLN A 274 -34.07 34.36 8.04
C GLN A 274 -35.48 34.93 8.19
N GLN A 275 -35.93 35.10 9.43
CA GLN A 275 -37.15 35.82 9.71
C GLN A 275 -36.92 37.34 9.61
N GLY A 276 -37.63 37.99 8.72
CA GLY A 276 -37.89 39.42 8.85
C GLY A 276 -37.36 40.33 7.78
N SER A 277 -37.35 39.97 6.51
CA SER A 277 -37.26 40.96 5.41
C SER A 277 -38.45 40.80 4.47
N ASP A 278 -39.27 41.87 4.32
CA ASP A 278 -40.35 41.96 3.32
C ASP A 278 -39.84 42.22 1.90
N GLY A 279 -38.55 41.86 1.61
CA GLY A 279 -37.91 42.06 0.32
C GLY A 279 -37.44 40.75 -0.35
N PRO A 280 -36.88 40.81 -1.56
CA PRO A 280 -36.29 39.65 -2.20
C PRO A 280 -35.17 39.08 -1.33
N GLN A 281 -35.27 37.80 -0.96
CA GLN A 281 -34.32 37.11 -0.09
C GLN A 281 -32.95 37.01 -0.77
N LEU A 282 -31.94 37.63 -0.17
CA LEU A 282 -30.55 37.42 -0.51
C LEU A 282 -30.12 36.05 0.00
N THR A 283 -29.63 35.19 -0.90
CA THR A 283 -29.07 33.90 -0.51
C THR A 283 -27.56 34.04 -0.32
N LEU A 284 -27.12 33.95 0.93
CA LEU A 284 -25.72 33.92 1.33
C LEU A 284 -25.41 32.50 1.78
N GLN A 285 -24.69 31.75 0.92
CA GLN A 285 -24.38 30.35 1.18
C GLN A 285 -22.95 30.20 1.68
N ASP A 286 -22.79 29.56 2.82
CA ASP A 286 -21.52 29.08 3.32
C ASP A 286 -21.27 27.67 2.77
N THR A 287 -20.19 27.49 2.02
CA THR A 287 -19.87 26.22 1.37
C THR A 287 -18.55 25.69 1.88
N ASP A 288 -18.57 24.52 2.48
CA ASP A 288 -17.37 23.86 3.01
C ASP A 288 -17.13 22.49 2.39
N TYR A 289 -15.85 22.19 2.17
CA TYR A 289 -15.35 20.88 1.77
C TYR A 289 -14.26 20.45 2.76
N PRO A 290 -14.65 19.81 3.89
CA PRO A 290 -13.72 19.48 4.97
C PRO A 290 -12.68 18.43 4.58
N GLY A 291 -12.78 17.82 3.39
CA GLY A 291 -11.81 16.87 2.89
C GLY A 291 -12.42 15.51 2.51
N GLN A 292 -11.53 14.53 2.30
CA GLN A 292 -11.94 13.18 1.94
C GLN A 292 -12.36 12.38 3.18
N TYR A 293 -13.39 11.54 3.00
CA TYR A 293 -13.89 10.60 4.00
C TYR A 293 -14.18 11.25 5.37
N TRP A 294 -14.77 12.44 5.32
CA TRP A 294 -15.16 13.18 6.52
C TRP A 294 -16.48 12.70 7.09
N PHE A 295 -17.38 12.29 6.23
CA PHE A 295 -18.69 11.74 6.60
C PHE A 295 -18.79 10.28 6.21
N GLU A 296 -19.27 9.46 7.13
CA GLU A 296 -19.54 8.05 6.87
C GLU A 296 -20.75 7.89 5.94
N ASP A 297 -21.79 8.71 6.18
CA ASP A 297 -23.01 8.72 5.38
C ASP A 297 -23.60 10.13 5.23
N ASN A 298 -24.72 10.24 4.52
CA ASN A 298 -25.42 11.51 4.34
C ASN A 298 -26.13 11.99 5.62
N ASN A 299 -26.48 11.12 6.57
CA ASN A 299 -27.09 11.53 7.83
C ASN A 299 -26.08 12.30 8.69
N GLN A 300 -24.84 11.81 8.72
CA GLN A 300 -23.74 12.51 9.39
C GLN A 300 -23.46 13.86 8.73
N ALA A 301 -23.45 13.92 7.39
CA ALA A 301 -23.31 15.18 6.66
C ALA A 301 -24.46 16.16 7.03
N GLN A 302 -25.71 15.69 7.05
CA GLN A 302 -26.86 16.51 7.45
C GLN A 302 -26.76 16.99 8.90
N ARG A 303 -26.26 16.15 9.81
CA ARG A 303 -26.02 16.56 11.20
C ARG A 303 -25.01 17.70 11.27
N VAL A 304 -23.88 17.59 10.59
CA VAL A 304 -22.84 18.63 10.59
C VAL A 304 -23.36 19.91 9.93
N ALA A 305 -24.04 19.82 8.79
CA ALA A 305 -24.65 20.99 8.14
C ALA A 305 -25.65 21.71 9.07
N ARG A 306 -26.44 20.94 9.85
CA ARG A 306 -27.35 21.51 10.84
C ARG A 306 -26.60 22.21 11.96
N LEU A 307 -25.55 21.62 12.50
CA LEU A 307 -24.73 22.25 13.57
C LEU A 307 -24.08 23.55 13.08
N MET A 308 -23.60 23.58 11.84
CA MET A 308 -23.09 24.80 11.22
C MET A 308 -24.18 25.88 11.08
N MET A 309 -25.38 25.48 10.63
CA MET A 309 -26.49 26.42 10.49
C MET A 309 -26.94 26.97 11.85
N GLU A 310 -27.08 26.12 12.88
CA GLU A 310 -27.43 26.51 14.25
C GLU A 310 -26.37 27.48 14.84
N ALA A 311 -25.09 27.30 14.53
CA ALA A 311 -24.01 28.20 14.96
C ALA A 311 -24.10 29.57 14.28
N LEU A 312 -24.54 29.64 13.02
CA LEU A 312 -24.80 30.89 12.31
C LEU A 312 -26.05 31.57 12.84
N GLU A 313 -27.14 30.85 13.08
CA GLU A 313 -28.40 31.36 13.64
C GLU A 313 -28.24 31.92 15.06
N LEU A 314 -27.36 31.30 15.89
CA LEU A 314 -27.03 31.79 17.22
C LEU A 314 -26.50 33.23 17.19
N ARG A 315 -25.82 33.64 16.11
CA ARG A 315 -25.23 34.98 15.93
C ARG A 315 -26.19 35.99 15.29
N ASP A 316 -27.28 35.52 14.67
CA ASP A 316 -28.23 36.43 13.98
C ASP A 316 -28.85 37.42 14.94
N LYS A 317 -29.32 36.96 16.12
CA LYS A 317 -29.95 37.85 17.11
C LYS A 317 -29.49 37.53 18.53
N GLN A 318 -28.78 38.44 19.12
CA GLN A 318 -28.29 38.38 20.50
C GLN A 318 -28.78 39.61 21.29
N PHE A 319 -28.76 39.51 22.59
CA PHE A 319 -29.10 40.60 23.48
C PHE A 319 -27.95 40.84 24.46
N ASP A 320 -27.60 42.11 24.60
CA ASP A 320 -26.62 42.56 25.57
C ASP A 320 -27.34 43.31 26.67
N GLY A 321 -27.01 42.98 27.92
CA GLY A 321 -27.61 43.64 29.08
C GLY A 321 -26.59 44.02 30.09
N GLU A 322 -26.94 45.01 30.89
CA GLU A 322 -26.16 45.43 32.07
C GLU A 322 -27.08 45.52 33.29
N GLY A 323 -26.52 45.30 34.48
CA GLY A 323 -27.28 45.40 35.70
C GLY A 323 -26.51 45.04 36.97
N SER A 324 -27.27 44.78 38.03
CA SER A 324 -26.75 44.44 39.35
C SER A 324 -26.90 42.97 39.72
N VAL A 325 -27.34 42.10 38.79
CA VAL A 325 -27.74 40.75 39.08
C VAL A 325 -26.50 39.83 39.35
N ARG A 326 -26.18 39.70 40.63
CA ARG A 326 -24.98 38.94 41.10
C ARG A 326 -25.06 37.43 40.89
N THR A 327 -26.24 36.92 40.62
CA THR A 327 -26.48 35.47 40.41
C THR A 327 -26.35 35.04 38.95
N LEU A 328 -26.21 35.96 37.98
CA LEU A 328 -26.03 35.59 36.57
C LEU A 328 -24.78 34.79 36.36
N ALA A 329 -24.92 33.61 35.73
CA ALA A 329 -23.86 32.70 35.40
C ALA A 329 -24.09 32.07 34.04
N THR A 330 -23.02 31.71 33.30
CA THR A 330 -23.13 30.88 32.09
C THR A 330 -23.78 29.54 32.44
N GLY A 331 -24.55 28.98 31.49
CA GLY A 331 -25.29 27.74 31.76
C GLY A 331 -26.59 27.92 32.56
N THR A 332 -26.97 29.19 32.84
CA THR A 332 -28.28 29.49 33.46
C THR A 332 -29.18 30.23 32.47
N ARG A 333 -30.46 30.21 32.78
CA ARG A 333 -31.50 30.93 32.04
C ARG A 333 -32.39 31.70 32.98
N PHE A 334 -32.99 32.81 32.52
CA PHE A 334 -33.91 33.63 33.31
C PHE A 334 -35.05 34.17 32.43
N LYS A 335 -36.14 34.62 33.08
CA LYS A 335 -37.22 35.35 32.46
C LYS A 335 -37.01 36.85 32.71
N LEU A 336 -37.02 37.67 31.64
CA LEU A 336 -37.01 39.13 31.76
C LEU A 336 -38.46 39.61 31.96
N THR A 337 -38.72 40.45 32.99
CA THR A 337 -39.99 41.04 33.31
C THR A 337 -39.93 42.55 33.31
N ASP A 338 -41.12 43.24 33.21
CA ASP A 338 -41.24 44.69 33.19
C ASP A 338 -40.51 45.39 32.01
N HIS A 339 -40.29 44.68 30.90
CA HIS A 339 -39.63 45.24 29.70
C HIS A 339 -40.67 45.38 28.58
N PHE A 340 -40.74 46.56 27.99
CA PHE A 340 -41.79 46.91 26.99
C PHE A 340 -41.88 46.01 25.78
N ASP A 341 -40.75 45.37 25.39
CA ASP A 341 -40.72 44.45 24.25
C ASP A 341 -40.82 42.97 24.61
N HIS A 342 -40.71 42.63 25.90
CA HIS A 342 -40.52 41.24 26.34
C HIS A 342 -41.45 40.79 27.49
N ASP A 343 -42.49 41.61 27.76
CA ASP A 343 -43.41 41.35 28.87
C ASP A 343 -44.53 40.34 28.54
N GLU A 344 -44.77 40.09 27.23
CA GLU A 344 -45.78 39.15 26.79
C GLU A 344 -45.16 37.77 26.51
N GLY A 345 -45.69 36.75 27.19
CA GLY A 345 -45.32 35.35 26.98
C GLY A 345 -44.15 34.86 27.86
N ASP A 346 -43.83 33.55 27.72
CA ASP A 346 -42.75 32.90 28.49
C ASP A 346 -41.40 33.02 27.74
N GLN A 347 -40.91 34.25 27.69
CA GLN A 347 -39.63 34.53 27.03
C GLN A 347 -38.46 34.38 28.01
N ARG A 348 -37.77 33.24 27.85
CA ARG A 348 -36.57 32.96 28.64
C ARG A 348 -35.31 33.22 27.81
N PHE A 349 -34.29 33.64 28.50
CA PHE A 349 -33.00 33.96 27.93
C PHE A 349 -31.91 33.09 28.56
N ALA A 350 -31.09 32.42 27.75
CA ALA A 350 -29.91 31.68 28.15
C ALA A 350 -28.67 32.60 28.18
N VAL A 351 -27.88 32.50 29.21
CA VAL A 351 -26.68 33.33 29.43
C VAL A 351 -25.49 32.72 28.74
N LEU A 352 -24.94 33.38 27.71
CA LEU A 352 -23.76 32.96 26.96
C LEU A 352 -22.46 33.47 27.57
N ALA A 353 -22.46 34.71 28.02
CA ALA A 353 -21.29 35.33 28.62
C ALA A 353 -21.75 36.34 29.69
N VAL A 354 -20.94 36.52 30.71
CA VAL A 354 -21.11 37.55 31.71
C VAL A 354 -19.77 38.05 32.23
N THR A 355 -19.64 39.38 32.32
CA THR A 355 -18.53 40.03 32.97
C THR A 355 -19.01 40.67 34.27
N HIS A 356 -18.26 40.48 35.33
CA HIS A 356 -18.56 41.02 36.66
C HIS A 356 -17.49 42.04 37.07
N GLN A 357 -17.92 43.19 37.54
CA GLN A 357 -17.06 44.16 38.17
C GLN A 357 -17.55 44.36 39.59
N ALA A 358 -16.69 44.16 40.57
CA ALA A 358 -17.04 44.32 41.97
C ALA A 358 -15.90 44.98 42.73
N ARG A 359 -16.28 45.86 43.63
CA ARG A 359 -15.38 46.45 44.63
C ARG A 359 -15.89 46.03 46.01
N ASN A 360 -14.94 45.69 46.88
CA ASN A 360 -15.33 45.31 48.24
C ASN A 360 -15.84 46.51 49.03
N ASN A 361 -16.82 46.28 49.85
CA ASN A 361 -17.52 47.32 50.67
C ASN A 361 -16.66 47.79 51.85
N PHE A 362 -15.53 48.41 51.56
CA PHE A 362 -14.71 49.06 52.53
C PHE A 362 -15.37 50.38 52.95
N ASN A 363 -15.17 50.83 54.23
CA ASN A 363 -15.64 52.13 54.64
C ASN A 363 -14.81 53.25 53.97
N ASP A 364 -15.43 54.45 53.81
CA ASP A 364 -14.83 55.55 53.06
C ASP A 364 -13.45 55.97 53.59
N ARG A 365 -13.28 55.96 54.92
CA ARG A 365 -12.02 56.31 55.56
C ARG A 365 -10.89 55.30 55.18
N PHE A 366 -11.19 54.02 55.11
CA PHE A 366 -10.21 52.98 54.71
C PHE A 366 -9.92 53.10 53.22
N GLY A 367 -10.92 53.35 52.39
CA GLY A 367 -10.75 53.52 50.92
C GLY A 367 -9.88 54.78 50.63
N GLN A 368 -10.05 55.85 51.36
CA GLN A 368 -9.19 57.05 51.25
C GLN A 368 -7.73 56.74 51.63
N VAL A 369 -7.52 56.05 52.74
CA VAL A 369 -6.19 55.61 53.18
C VAL A 369 -5.51 54.71 52.18
N LEU A 370 -6.24 53.78 51.59
CA LEU A 370 -5.70 52.91 50.50
C LEU A 370 -5.25 53.69 49.27
N THR A 371 -6.07 54.66 48.85
CA THR A 371 -5.76 55.55 47.70
C THR A 371 -4.54 56.44 47.98
N GLU A 372 -4.44 56.98 49.20
CA GLU A 372 -3.30 57.81 49.61
C GLU A 372 -2.01 56.99 49.76
N THR A 373 -2.10 55.72 50.19
CA THR A 373 -0.95 54.86 50.53
C THR A 373 -0.43 54.09 49.33
N LEU A 374 -1.32 53.45 48.61
CA LEU A 374 -0.99 52.52 47.48
C LEU A 374 -1.36 53.12 46.12
N GLY A 375 -1.95 54.32 46.07
CA GLY A 375 -2.47 54.90 44.83
C GLY A 375 -3.87 54.38 44.48
N ALA A 376 -4.58 55.13 43.67
CA ALA A 376 -5.84 54.66 43.07
C ALA A 376 -5.58 53.42 42.22
N LEU A 377 -6.52 52.49 42.28
CA LEU A 377 -6.51 51.41 41.27
C LEU A 377 -6.69 52.06 39.90
N LYS A 378 -5.82 51.73 38.97
CA LYS A 378 -6.02 52.14 37.57
C LYS A 378 -7.29 51.46 37.07
N ASP A 379 -8.31 52.26 36.77
CA ASP A 379 -9.48 51.73 36.08
C ASP A 379 -9.06 51.17 34.70
N GLY A 380 -9.18 49.88 34.52
CA GLY A 380 -9.42 49.33 33.23
C GLY A 380 -8.27 49.14 32.27
N ASP A 381 -7.21 48.44 32.67
CA ASP A 381 -6.31 47.84 31.64
C ASP A 381 -6.82 46.47 31.11
N VAL A 382 -7.95 45.94 31.60
CA VAL A 382 -8.35 44.57 31.34
C VAL A 382 -9.66 44.38 30.58
N LEU A 383 -10.58 45.33 30.62
CA LEU A 383 -11.82 45.24 29.83
C LEU A 383 -12.01 46.53 29.02
N GLY A 384 -11.91 46.40 27.72
CA GLY A 384 -11.92 47.52 26.77
C GLY A 384 -12.91 48.60 27.05
N ALA A 385 -12.41 49.81 26.90
CA ALA A 385 -13.08 51.12 26.86
C ALA A 385 -14.59 51.05 26.64
N GLY A 386 -15.34 51.43 27.68
CA GLY A 386 -16.80 51.54 27.56
C GLY A 386 -17.51 52.30 28.67
N SER A 387 -16.84 52.79 29.69
CA SER A 387 -17.55 53.62 30.70
C SER A 387 -17.02 55.02 30.75
N ASN A 388 -17.70 55.89 30.02
CA ASN A 388 -17.65 57.33 30.34
C ASN A 388 -18.25 57.56 31.75
N LYS A 389 -17.40 57.55 32.77
CA LYS A 389 -17.84 57.99 34.09
C LYS A 389 -17.99 59.51 34.11
N GLY A 390 -19.24 59.95 34.13
CA GLY A 390 -19.54 61.35 34.58
C GLY A 390 -19.16 61.47 36.05
N ALA A 391 -18.41 62.47 36.41
CA ALA A 391 -18.12 62.81 37.79
C ALA A 391 -19.44 63.11 38.51
N GLY A 392 -19.89 62.25 39.46
CA GLY A 392 -21.05 62.48 40.30
C GLY A 392 -22.01 61.28 40.51
N GLU A 393 -21.76 60.10 40.00
CA GLU A 393 -22.61 58.90 40.27
C GLU A 393 -22.15 58.17 41.52
N ASP A 394 -23.11 57.75 42.39
CA ASP A 394 -22.89 56.92 43.55
C ASP A 394 -22.05 55.68 43.22
N ALA A 395 -21.05 55.43 44.04
CA ALA A 395 -20.15 54.30 43.84
C ALA A 395 -20.93 52.97 43.98
N THR A 396 -21.28 52.35 42.84
CA THR A 396 -21.86 51.02 42.84
C THR A 396 -20.77 50.02 43.18
N PHE A 397 -21.04 49.13 44.15
CA PHE A 397 -20.11 48.09 44.56
C PHE A 397 -20.06 46.88 43.60
N TYR A 398 -21.07 46.72 42.74
CA TYR A 398 -21.17 45.64 41.79
C TYR A 398 -21.95 46.04 40.53
N ARG A 399 -21.44 45.64 39.39
CA ARG A 399 -22.09 45.75 38.08
C ARG A 399 -21.67 44.58 37.23
N ASN A 400 -22.58 44.12 36.36
CA ASN A 400 -22.29 43.16 35.33
C ASN A 400 -22.71 43.64 33.96
N HIS A 401 -22.07 43.07 32.95
CA HIS A 401 -22.49 43.12 31.56
C HIS A 401 -22.57 41.68 31.05
N PHE A 402 -23.60 41.36 30.29
CA PHE A 402 -23.84 39.98 29.85
C PHE A 402 -24.42 39.93 28.45
N THR A 403 -24.15 38.82 27.75
CA THR A 403 -24.72 38.49 26.45
C THR A 403 -25.60 37.27 26.58
N VAL A 404 -26.80 37.33 26.03
CA VAL A 404 -27.82 36.27 26.13
C VAL A 404 -28.51 36.06 24.79
N VAL A 405 -29.08 34.88 24.63
CA VAL A 405 -29.97 34.54 23.53
C VAL A 405 -31.30 34.03 24.05
N ARG A 406 -32.30 33.94 23.21
CA ARG A 406 -33.55 33.25 23.57
C ARG A 406 -33.25 31.78 23.82
N ASP A 407 -33.79 31.23 24.90
CA ASP A 407 -33.57 29.82 25.29
C ASP A 407 -33.99 28.80 24.20
N SER A 408 -34.90 29.20 23.30
CA SER A 408 -35.30 28.42 22.15
C SER A 408 -34.27 28.34 21.02
N VAL A 409 -33.26 29.20 21.02
CA VAL A 409 -32.18 29.18 20.01
C VAL A 409 -31.12 28.20 20.45
N PRO A 410 -30.81 27.16 19.63
CA PRO A 410 -29.77 26.17 19.98
C PRO A 410 -28.41 26.86 20.17
N VAL A 411 -27.79 26.61 21.30
CA VAL A 411 -26.42 27.10 21.56
C VAL A 411 -25.43 26.14 20.89
N ARG A 412 -24.48 26.72 20.14
CA ARG A 412 -23.38 26.00 19.48
C ARG A 412 -22.08 26.79 19.61
N PRO A 413 -20.93 26.12 19.65
CA PRO A 413 -19.64 26.80 19.58
C PRO A 413 -19.51 27.60 18.29
N GLN A 414 -18.90 28.77 18.39
CA GLN A 414 -18.61 29.59 17.24
C GLN A 414 -17.45 29.01 16.43
N GLN A 415 -17.66 28.87 15.14
CA GLN A 415 -16.64 28.32 14.24
C GLN A 415 -15.65 29.38 13.75
N SER A 416 -16.09 30.61 13.62
CA SER A 416 -15.29 31.73 13.13
C SER A 416 -15.56 33.03 13.90
N ASP A 417 -14.56 33.92 13.92
CA ASP A 417 -14.72 35.27 14.43
C ASP A 417 -15.56 36.14 13.48
N GLU A 418 -15.72 37.44 13.84
CA GLU A 418 -16.47 38.40 13.02
C GLU A 418 -15.80 38.71 11.67
N GLN A 419 -14.53 38.39 11.51
CA GLN A 419 -13.75 38.54 10.29
C GLN A 419 -13.69 37.25 9.46
N GLY A 420 -14.41 36.21 9.89
CA GLY A 420 -14.44 34.91 9.21
C GLY A 420 -13.19 34.04 9.45
N ARG A 421 -12.31 34.40 10.40
CA ARG A 421 -11.17 33.54 10.75
C ARG A 421 -11.63 32.39 11.65
N ALA A 422 -11.16 31.18 11.35
CA ALA A 422 -11.48 30.03 12.19
C ALA A 422 -10.98 30.23 13.63
N LEU A 423 -11.87 30.02 14.60
CA LEU A 423 -11.54 30.07 16.04
C LEU A 423 -10.88 28.78 16.50
N HIS A 424 -11.20 27.66 15.85
CA HIS A 424 -10.68 26.33 16.14
C HIS A 424 -10.06 25.74 14.88
N PRO A 425 -8.92 26.30 14.38
CA PRO A 425 -8.31 25.83 13.14
C PRO A 425 -7.78 24.43 13.33
N ARG A 426 -7.99 23.57 12.32
CA ARG A 426 -7.37 22.25 12.28
C ARG A 426 -5.87 22.40 12.03
N PRO A 427 -5.06 21.56 12.66
CA PRO A 427 -3.63 21.54 12.36
C PRO A 427 -3.43 21.16 10.89
N THR A 428 -2.63 21.93 10.19
CA THR A 428 -2.28 21.72 8.80
C THR A 428 -0.85 21.22 8.70
N VAL A 429 -0.67 20.05 8.08
CA VAL A 429 0.66 19.52 7.78
C VAL A 429 1.17 20.16 6.49
N ASN A 430 2.23 20.93 6.60
CA ASN A 430 2.90 21.54 5.46
C ASN A 430 4.03 20.63 4.95
N GLY A 431 3.78 19.94 3.84
CA GLY A 431 4.76 19.04 3.22
C GLY A 431 4.59 17.58 3.61
N SER A 432 5.55 16.77 3.17
CA SER A 432 5.58 15.33 3.41
C SER A 432 6.35 15.01 4.69
N GLN A 433 6.02 13.91 5.33
CA GLN A 433 6.76 13.33 6.44
C GLN A 433 7.22 11.93 6.09
N THR A 434 8.27 11.45 6.75
CA THR A 434 8.60 10.03 6.68
C THR A 434 8.00 9.28 7.88
N ALA A 435 7.77 7.98 7.68
CA ALA A 435 7.25 7.11 8.72
C ALA A 435 7.83 5.70 8.55
N LEU A 436 7.86 4.94 9.63
CA LEU A 436 8.28 3.54 9.60
C LEU A 436 7.08 2.62 9.41
N VAL A 437 7.21 1.65 8.53
CA VAL A 437 6.22 0.57 8.37
C VAL A 437 6.33 -0.38 9.56
N ILE A 438 5.20 -0.63 10.21
CA ILE A 438 5.12 -1.51 11.38
C ILE A 438 4.16 -2.67 11.15
N GLY A 439 4.34 -3.76 11.88
CA GLY A 439 3.49 -4.95 11.79
C GLY A 439 3.81 -5.97 12.86
N ALA A 440 2.87 -6.89 13.14
CA ALA A 440 3.01 -7.88 14.20
C ALA A 440 3.76 -9.14 13.78
N ASP A 441 3.46 -9.67 12.61
CA ASP A 441 3.76 -11.06 12.28
C ASP A 441 4.46 -11.20 10.93
N GLY A 442 5.72 -10.84 10.87
CA GLY A 442 6.52 -11.04 9.68
C GLY A 442 6.79 -9.76 8.86
N PRO A 443 7.41 -9.92 7.71
CA PRO A 443 7.90 -8.79 6.93
C PRO A 443 6.82 -8.01 6.15
N VAL A 444 5.62 -8.53 6.00
CA VAL A 444 4.49 -7.87 5.33
C VAL A 444 3.30 -7.87 6.27
N HIS A 445 2.76 -6.67 6.53
CA HIS A 445 1.53 -6.47 7.28
C HIS A 445 0.61 -5.54 6.50
N THR A 446 -0.40 -6.10 5.88
CA THR A 446 -1.31 -5.39 4.98
C THR A 446 -2.72 -5.95 5.05
N ASP A 447 -3.69 -5.17 4.64
CA ASP A 447 -5.06 -5.61 4.48
C ASP A 447 -5.41 -5.90 3.00
N ARG A 448 -6.69 -6.21 2.74
CA ARG A 448 -7.19 -6.49 1.39
C ARG A 448 -7.01 -5.32 0.42
N ASP A 449 -7.06 -4.08 0.91
CA ASP A 449 -6.96 -2.87 0.09
C ASP A 449 -5.51 -2.38 -0.02
N HIS A 450 -4.55 -3.22 0.33
CA HIS A 450 -3.12 -2.93 0.31
C HIS A 450 -2.72 -1.76 1.21
N ARG A 451 -3.52 -1.43 2.25
CA ARG A 451 -3.09 -0.49 3.27
C ARG A 451 -2.01 -1.12 4.14
N ILE A 452 -1.14 -0.29 4.66
CA ILE A 452 -0.09 -0.68 5.60
C ILE A 452 -0.24 0.10 6.89
N LYS A 453 0.33 -0.39 7.96
CA LYS A 453 0.43 0.37 9.20
C LYS A 453 1.76 1.10 9.27
N VAL A 454 1.70 2.37 9.66
CA VAL A 454 2.89 3.20 9.81
C VAL A 454 2.95 3.83 11.20
N GLN A 455 4.16 4.09 11.66
CA GLN A 455 4.47 4.88 12.84
C GLN A 455 5.21 6.14 12.40
N PHE A 456 4.67 7.29 12.76
CA PHE A 456 5.35 8.57 12.55
C PHE A 456 6.47 8.78 13.57
N HIS A 457 7.49 9.56 13.23
CA HIS A 457 8.66 9.77 14.10
C HIS A 457 8.35 10.55 15.39
N TRP A 458 7.29 11.34 15.41
CA TRP A 458 6.82 12.05 16.59
C TRP A 458 6.01 11.17 17.56
N GLN A 459 5.58 9.97 17.14
CA GLN A 459 4.95 8.99 18.02
C GLN A 459 6.01 8.41 18.96
N ARG A 460 5.90 8.75 20.23
CA ARG A 460 6.86 8.36 21.27
C ARG A 460 6.48 7.05 21.95
N GLY A 461 7.41 6.50 22.71
CA GLY A 461 7.23 5.29 23.51
C GLY A 461 6.47 5.52 24.83
N ALA A 462 6.67 4.65 25.80
CA ALA A 462 5.94 4.62 27.07
C ALA A 462 6.02 5.91 27.91
N ARG A 463 6.95 6.81 27.60
CA ARG A 463 7.09 8.11 28.27
C ARG A 463 6.30 9.24 27.60
N SER A 464 5.63 8.97 26.50
CA SER A 464 4.77 9.98 25.91
C SER A 464 3.63 10.30 26.88
N ALA A 465 3.12 11.52 26.83
CA ALA A 465 1.99 11.94 27.66
C ALA A 465 0.72 11.13 27.37
N SER A 466 0.70 10.41 26.25
CA SER A 466 -0.39 9.53 25.91
C SER A 466 -0.42 8.28 26.79
N ARG A 467 -1.61 7.86 27.14
CA ARG A 467 -1.84 6.67 27.94
C ARG A 467 -1.88 5.38 27.15
N GLN A 468 -1.69 5.44 25.86
CA GLN A 468 -1.61 4.24 25.06
C GLN A 468 -0.25 3.58 25.30
N SER A 469 -0.28 2.28 25.56
CA SER A 469 0.95 1.53 25.82
C SER A 469 1.76 1.41 24.53
N HIS A 470 2.89 2.08 24.51
CA HIS A 470 3.96 1.81 23.56
C HIS A 470 4.78 0.62 24.03
N PRO A 471 5.54 -0.06 23.14
CA PRO A 471 6.50 -1.07 23.56
C PRO A 471 7.43 -0.51 24.65
N ALA A 472 7.77 -1.34 25.61
CA ALA A 472 8.73 -0.95 26.63
C ALA A 472 10.05 -0.54 25.98
N GLY A 473 10.56 0.62 26.33
CA GLY A 473 11.79 1.17 25.76
C GLY A 473 11.88 2.68 25.94
N ASP A 474 12.78 3.25 25.19
CA ASP A 474 12.96 4.69 25.07
C ASP A 474 11.94 5.32 24.11
N ASP A 475 12.02 6.64 23.94
CA ASP A 475 11.10 7.40 23.10
C ASP A 475 11.19 7.06 21.60
N ASN A 476 12.22 6.31 21.20
CA ASN A 476 12.39 5.84 19.82
C ASN A 476 11.94 4.39 19.62
N ALA A 477 11.31 3.77 20.61
CA ALA A 477 10.80 2.41 20.49
C ALA A 477 9.82 2.30 19.33
N ARG A 478 9.96 1.23 18.55
CA ARG A 478 8.98 0.92 17.50
C ARG A 478 7.64 0.59 18.15
N ALA A 479 6.58 1.19 17.68
CA ALA A 479 5.25 0.86 18.12
C ALA A 479 4.89 -0.59 17.74
N SER A 480 4.06 -1.22 18.56
CA SER A 480 3.45 -2.49 18.18
C SER A 480 2.49 -2.30 16.98
N ALA A 481 2.20 -3.38 16.27
CA ALA A 481 1.23 -3.36 15.17
C ALA A 481 -0.15 -2.81 15.56
N GLY A 482 -0.51 -2.87 16.85
CA GLY A 482 -1.75 -2.31 17.39
C GLY A 482 -1.79 -0.78 17.42
N LEU A 483 -0.64 -0.12 17.38
CA LEU A 483 -0.53 1.33 17.61
C LEU A 483 -0.30 2.16 16.33
N GLY A 484 -0.05 1.53 15.19
CA GLY A 484 0.15 2.23 13.92
C GLY A 484 -1.15 2.55 13.21
N ALA A 485 -1.19 3.67 12.50
CA ALA A 485 -2.31 4.01 11.64
C ALA A 485 -2.32 3.17 10.36
N TRP A 486 -3.53 2.72 9.93
CA TRP A 486 -3.72 2.14 8.61
C TRP A 486 -3.71 3.22 7.54
N VAL A 487 -2.73 3.18 6.66
CA VAL A 487 -2.49 4.18 5.63
C VAL A 487 -2.58 3.57 4.24
N ARG A 488 -3.24 4.25 3.32
CA ARG A 488 -3.30 3.87 1.91
C ARG A 488 -1.93 4.03 1.27
N VAL A 489 -1.59 3.12 0.35
CA VAL A 489 -0.37 3.21 -0.47
C VAL A 489 -0.78 3.65 -1.87
N ALA A 490 -0.22 4.75 -2.34
CA ALA A 490 -0.41 5.19 -3.72
C ALA A 490 0.32 4.24 -4.68
N ALA A 491 -0.32 3.92 -5.79
CA ALA A 491 0.26 3.13 -6.86
C ALA A 491 0.32 3.96 -8.15
N PRO A 492 1.31 3.73 -9.04
CA PRO A 492 1.42 4.45 -10.30
C PRO A 492 0.18 4.31 -11.19
N VAL A 493 -0.45 3.15 -11.14
CA VAL A 493 -1.71 2.83 -11.80
C VAL A 493 -2.54 1.94 -10.88
N ALA A 494 -3.85 2.23 -10.81
CA ALA A 494 -4.79 1.47 -10.00
C ALA A 494 -6.18 1.47 -10.63
N GLY A 495 -6.83 0.32 -10.68
CA GLY A 495 -8.19 0.14 -11.19
C GLY A 495 -8.84 -1.13 -10.64
N PRO A 496 -10.10 -1.42 -11.03
CA PRO A 496 -10.82 -2.58 -10.54
C PRO A 496 -10.14 -3.89 -10.97
N ASN A 497 -9.49 -4.53 -10.02
CA ASN A 497 -8.74 -5.79 -10.18
C ASN A 497 -7.52 -5.72 -11.12
N TRP A 498 -6.93 -4.52 -11.31
CA TRP A 498 -5.70 -4.34 -12.08
C TRP A 498 -4.88 -3.15 -11.56
N GLY A 499 -3.60 -3.14 -11.82
CA GLY A 499 -2.69 -2.05 -11.43
C GLY A 499 -1.32 -2.52 -10.95
N GLY A 500 -0.51 -1.58 -10.51
CA GLY A 500 0.80 -1.84 -9.91
C GLY A 500 0.67 -2.08 -8.41
N VAL A 501 1.29 -3.14 -7.90
CA VAL A 501 1.33 -3.42 -6.45
C VAL A 501 2.78 -3.53 -6.00
N ALA A 502 3.19 -2.63 -5.12
CA ALA A 502 4.47 -2.68 -4.43
C ALA A 502 4.23 -2.32 -2.96
N LEU A 503 4.14 -3.34 -2.10
CA LEU A 503 3.85 -3.14 -0.69
C LEU A 503 5.13 -2.88 0.10
N PRO A 504 5.25 -1.74 0.78
CA PRO A 504 6.31 -1.50 1.72
C PRO A 504 6.27 -2.54 2.86
N ARG A 505 7.44 -3.01 3.26
CA ARG A 505 7.59 -4.05 4.27
C ARG A 505 7.89 -3.47 5.64
N VAL A 506 7.59 -4.24 6.67
CA VAL A 506 7.88 -3.86 8.06
C VAL A 506 9.35 -3.48 8.22
N GLY A 507 9.59 -2.33 8.83
CA GLY A 507 10.93 -1.75 9.02
C GLY A 507 11.40 -0.82 7.91
N GLN A 508 10.69 -0.75 6.76
CA GLN A 508 11.00 0.22 5.71
C GLN A 508 10.52 1.62 6.08
N GLU A 509 11.24 2.61 5.61
CA GLU A 509 10.86 4.01 5.70
C GLU A 509 10.06 4.41 4.47
N VAL A 510 8.93 5.05 4.70
CA VAL A 510 8.02 5.50 3.65
C VAL A 510 7.81 7.00 3.72
N LEU A 511 7.61 7.60 2.57
CA LEU A 511 7.22 9.00 2.44
C LEU A 511 5.70 9.10 2.48
N VAL A 512 5.19 9.89 3.39
CA VAL A 512 3.76 10.09 3.64
C VAL A 512 3.38 11.52 3.32
N GLU A 513 2.39 11.67 2.48
CA GLU A 513 1.70 12.93 2.23
C GLU A 513 0.35 12.95 2.92
N PHE A 514 -0.15 14.15 3.17
CA PHE A 514 -1.41 14.37 3.86
C PHE A 514 -2.38 15.05 2.89
N LEU A 515 -3.50 14.39 2.61
CA LEU A 515 -4.48 14.91 1.66
C LEU A 515 -5.04 16.24 2.16
N GLN A 516 -4.83 17.30 1.37
CA GLN A 516 -5.21 18.67 1.72
C GLN A 516 -4.56 19.20 3.03
N GLY A 517 -3.46 18.62 3.45
CA GLY A 517 -2.78 18.96 4.69
C GLY A 517 -3.44 18.39 5.96
N ASP A 518 -4.46 17.56 5.85
CA ASP A 518 -5.15 16.96 6.98
C ASP A 518 -4.32 15.81 7.57
N ILE A 519 -3.87 15.98 8.82
CA ILE A 519 -3.05 15.00 9.55
C ILE A 519 -3.75 13.64 9.68
N ASP A 520 -5.08 13.60 9.68
CA ASP A 520 -5.88 12.38 9.77
C ASP A 520 -6.10 11.69 8.41
N ARG A 521 -5.54 12.22 7.33
CA ARG A 521 -5.66 11.70 5.96
C ARG A 521 -4.31 11.42 5.31
N PRO A 522 -3.45 10.60 5.95
CA PRO A 522 -2.15 10.24 5.40
C PRO A 522 -2.28 9.28 4.20
N VAL A 523 -1.38 9.42 3.23
CA VAL A 523 -1.19 8.52 2.09
C VAL A 523 0.29 8.29 1.87
N VAL A 524 0.71 7.05 1.79
CA VAL A 524 2.09 6.69 1.42
C VAL A 524 2.24 6.89 -0.08
N VAL A 525 3.19 7.74 -0.48
CA VAL A 525 3.46 8.09 -1.87
C VAL A 525 4.79 7.54 -2.40
N GLY A 526 5.63 7.02 -1.52
CA GLY A 526 6.92 6.46 -1.88
C GLY A 526 7.61 5.77 -0.72
N ALA A 527 8.81 5.28 -0.97
CA ALA A 527 9.68 4.70 0.04
C ALA A 527 11.07 5.34 -0.06
N ALA A 528 11.75 5.45 1.06
CA ALA A 528 13.11 5.96 1.14
C ALA A 528 14.06 4.88 1.67
N TYR A 529 15.28 4.87 1.18
CA TYR A 529 16.34 4.06 1.76
C TYR A 529 16.83 4.70 3.05
N ASN A 530 17.02 3.88 4.07
CA ASN A 530 17.49 4.33 5.39
C ASN A 530 18.64 3.47 5.90
N GLY A 531 19.05 3.65 7.13
CA GLY A 531 20.15 2.88 7.74
C GLY A 531 19.81 1.43 8.10
N THR A 532 18.59 0.97 7.83
CA THR A 532 18.19 -0.43 8.07
C THR A 532 18.61 -1.28 6.90
N GLY A 533 19.74 -1.93 6.99
CA GLY A 533 20.24 -2.79 5.91
C GLY A 533 21.40 -3.65 6.34
N GLN A 534 21.68 -4.66 5.53
CA GLN A 534 22.79 -5.56 5.74
C GLN A 534 24.07 -5.07 5.06
N THR A 535 25.18 -5.63 5.49
CA THR A 535 26.50 -5.31 4.99
C THR A 535 26.74 -5.70 3.52
N ASP A 536 25.87 -6.51 2.90
CA ASP A 536 25.95 -6.80 1.46
C ASP A 536 25.56 -5.59 0.62
N ALA A 537 24.75 -4.68 1.14
CA ALA A 537 24.50 -3.39 0.52
C ALA A 537 25.75 -2.49 0.45
N GLN A 538 26.83 -2.89 1.06
CA GLN A 538 28.10 -2.17 1.09
C GLN A 538 28.70 -1.92 -0.29
N TYR A 539 28.37 -2.67 -1.29
CA TYR A 539 28.80 -2.39 -2.68
C TYR A 539 28.29 -1.05 -3.22
N ASN A 540 27.23 -0.51 -2.63
CA ASN A 540 26.73 0.83 -2.92
C ASN A 540 27.28 1.89 -1.95
N GLN A 541 28.05 1.49 -0.95
CA GLN A 541 28.62 2.47 -0.04
C GLN A 541 29.59 3.38 -0.76
N ASN A 542 29.25 4.64 -0.75
CA ASN A 542 30.12 5.68 -1.23
C ASN A 542 31.16 6.03 -0.16
N GLN A 543 32.35 5.54 -0.33
CA GLN A 543 33.45 5.81 0.62
C GLN A 543 33.98 7.24 0.57
N ALA A 544 33.62 8.01 -0.44
CA ALA A 544 34.16 9.35 -0.66
C ALA A 544 33.22 10.49 -0.21
N GLY A 545 32.00 10.18 0.25
CA GLY A 545 31.03 11.19 0.65
C GLY A 545 31.22 11.65 2.10
N ALA A 546 30.96 12.93 2.36
CA ALA A 546 30.96 13.49 3.72
C ALA A 546 29.87 12.91 4.64
N ALA A 547 28.78 12.39 4.06
CA ALA A 547 27.74 11.63 4.74
C ALA A 547 27.81 10.18 4.26
N GLY A 548 27.92 9.23 5.18
CA GLY A 548 27.87 7.82 4.84
C GLY A 548 26.56 7.47 4.10
N ALA A 549 26.68 6.63 3.09
CA ALA A 549 25.48 6.06 2.45
C ALA A 549 24.67 5.26 3.47
N THR A 550 23.35 5.22 3.31
CA THR A 550 22.48 4.44 4.21
C THR A 550 22.72 2.95 4.11
N GLY A 551 23.24 2.45 2.99
CA GLY A 551 23.69 1.08 2.81
C GLY A 551 22.60 0.07 2.47
N ASN A 552 21.32 0.43 2.43
CA ASN A 552 20.22 -0.49 2.14
C ASN A 552 19.61 -0.35 0.74
N ALA A 553 20.15 0.51 -0.11
CA ALA A 553 19.78 0.56 -1.52
C ALA A 553 20.25 -0.71 -2.24
N PRO A 554 19.53 -1.18 -3.30
CA PRO A 554 20.03 -2.27 -4.13
C PRO A 554 21.45 -1.99 -4.64
N ALA A 555 22.31 -2.97 -4.53
CA ALA A 555 23.72 -2.84 -4.92
C ALA A 555 23.89 -2.89 -6.46
N TRP A 556 23.30 -1.96 -7.21
CA TRP A 556 23.44 -1.87 -8.67
C TRP A 556 24.51 -0.89 -9.15
N PHE A 557 25.05 -0.12 -8.22
CA PHE A 557 26.11 0.86 -8.50
C PHE A 557 27.31 0.56 -7.62
N ALA A 558 28.21 -0.27 -8.11
CA ALA A 558 29.54 -0.31 -7.55
C ALA A 558 30.31 0.88 -8.13
N GLY A 559 30.62 1.85 -7.31
CA GLY A 559 31.66 2.82 -7.68
C GLY A 559 32.94 2.05 -8.01
N ASP A 560 33.64 2.41 -9.07
CA ASP A 560 34.97 1.89 -9.29
C ASP A 560 35.85 2.31 -8.12
N SER A 561 36.40 1.36 -7.38
CA SER A 561 37.27 1.57 -6.24
C SER A 561 38.55 2.39 -6.58
N LYS A 562 38.82 2.61 -7.86
CA LYS A 562 39.92 3.39 -8.38
C LYS A 562 39.55 4.83 -8.79
N SER A 563 38.29 5.17 -8.82
CA SER A 563 37.85 6.50 -9.23
C SER A 563 37.48 7.34 -8.01
N GLN A 564 37.98 8.55 -7.99
CA GLN A 564 37.72 9.53 -6.93
C GLN A 564 36.38 10.21 -7.17
N GLY A 565 35.30 9.58 -6.85
CA GLY A 565 33.97 10.20 -6.89
C GLY A 565 32.84 9.21 -6.78
N ALA A 566 31.77 9.65 -6.16
CA ALA A 566 30.59 8.85 -5.83
C ALA A 566 29.94 8.19 -7.04
N TYR A 567 30.14 8.72 -8.23
CA TYR A 567 29.47 8.31 -9.46
C TYR A 567 30.44 7.98 -10.61
N ALA A 568 31.69 7.70 -10.28
CA ALA A 568 32.69 7.48 -11.29
C ALA A 568 32.69 6.03 -11.79
N HIS A 569 31.62 5.60 -12.36
CA HIS A 569 31.53 4.41 -13.19
C HIS A 569 30.72 4.72 -14.44
N ASN A 570 31.02 4.04 -15.51
CA ASN A 570 30.40 4.22 -16.81
C ASN A 570 29.18 3.31 -17.06
N ALA A 571 28.75 2.54 -16.06
CA ALA A 571 27.58 1.69 -16.14
C ALA A 571 26.35 2.48 -15.67
N VAL A 572 25.28 2.38 -16.42
CA VAL A 572 23.97 2.97 -16.10
C VAL A 572 22.98 1.84 -15.95
N LEU A 573 22.68 1.47 -14.70
CA LEU A 573 21.73 0.42 -14.35
C LEU A 573 20.49 1.04 -13.72
N SER A 574 19.32 0.60 -14.16
CA SER A 574 18.02 0.93 -13.59
C SER A 574 17.12 -0.30 -13.55
N GLY A 575 16.08 -0.26 -12.75
CA GLY A 575 15.14 -1.37 -12.70
C GLY A 575 14.53 -1.62 -11.32
N ILE A 576 14.07 -2.84 -11.10
CA ILE A 576 13.42 -3.28 -9.87
C ILE A 576 14.11 -4.54 -9.36
N LYS A 577 14.50 -4.54 -8.11
CA LYS A 577 15.00 -5.71 -7.38
C LYS A 577 14.06 -5.98 -6.20
N THR A 578 13.53 -7.18 -6.13
CA THR A 578 12.73 -7.64 -4.98
C THR A 578 13.60 -8.41 -3.98
N GLN A 579 13.04 -8.80 -2.88
CA GLN A 579 13.70 -9.60 -1.87
C GLN A 579 12.77 -10.73 -1.46
N ALA A 580 13.26 -11.95 -1.34
CA ALA A 580 12.48 -13.06 -0.82
C ALA A 580 11.95 -12.73 0.60
N LEU A 581 10.73 -13.19 0.89
CA LEU A 581 10.01 -12.74 2.09
C LEU A 581 10.74 -13.09 3.39
N ALA A 582 11.28 -14.31 3.48
CA ALA A 582 11.94 -14.79 4.69
C ALA A 582 13.20 -14.01 5.08
N GLY A 583 13.90 -13.40 4.13
CA GLY A 583 15.12 -12.66 4.37
C GLY A 583 14.97 -11.15 4.19
N SER A 584 13.75 -10.63 4.02
CA SER A 584 13.55 -9.25 3.58
C SER A 584 14.02 -8.20 4.58
N GLN A 585 14.03 -8.52 5.85
CA GLN A 585 14.53 -7.60 6.89
C GLN A 585 16.06 -7.61 7.00
N ALA A 586 16.68 -8.70 6.58
CA ALA A 586 18.13 -8.88 6.65
C ALA A 586 18.84 -8.60 5.31
N GLY A 587 18.14 -8.50 4.19
CA GLY A 587 18.71 -8.28 2.87
C GLY A 587 19.49 -9.49 2.31
N THR A 588 19.41 -10.67 2.92
CA THR A 588 20.30 -11.81 2.68
C THR A 588 19.69 -12.98 1.96
N SER A 589 18.44 -12.90 1.55
CA SER A 589 17.77 -13.99 0.83
C SER A 589 17.74 -13.76 -0.68
N GLY A 590 17.29 -14.78 -1.42
CA GLY A 590 17.12 -14.69 -2.86
C GLY A 590 16.22 -13.54 -3.31
N TYR A 591 16.30 -13.17 -4.58
CA TYR A 591 15.59 -12.04 -5.15
C TYR A 591 15.15 -12.31 -6.60
N ASN A 592 14.20 -11.51 -7.05
CA ASN A 592 13.88 -11.37 -8.47
C ASN A 592 14.29 -9.97 -8.91
N GLN A 593 14.69 -9.82 -10.18
CA GLN A 593 15.06 -8.50 -10.70
C GLN A 593 14.67 -8.31 -12.17
N LEU A 594 14.33 -7.07 -12.49
CA LEU A 594 14.28 -6.54 -13.84
C LEU A 594 15.35 -5.44 -13.92
N VAL A 595 16.32 -5.59 -14.78
CA VAL A 595 17.43 -4.64 -14.96
C VAL A 595 17.44 -4.12 -16.38
N PHE A 596 17.58 -2.81 -16.51
CA PHE A 596 17.92 -2.11 -17.73
C PHE A 596 19.36 -1.57 -17.58
N ASP A 597 20.21 -1.88 -18.51
CA ASP A 597 21.60 -1.42 -18.57
C ASP A 597 21.75 -0.56 -19.82
N ASP A 598 21.82 0.75 -19.62
CA ASP A 598 21.95 1.75 -20.70
C ASP A 598 23.41 2.17 -20.92
N THR A 599 24.36 1.36 -20.48
CA THR A 599 25.78 1.63 -20.72
C THR A 599 26.08 1.73 -22.23
N ALA A 600 26.72 2.80 -22.66
CA ALA A 600 26.97 3.07 -24.07
C ALA A 600 27.66 1.91 -24.79
N GLY A 601 27.04 1.42 -25.86
CA GLY A 601 27.49 0.26 -26.64
C GLY A 601 27.34 -1.10 -25.98
N GLN A 602 26.69 -1.16 -24.80
CA GLN A 602 26.51 -2.37 -23.96
C GLN A 602 25.09 -2.50 -23.40
N GLY A 603 24.11 -2.02 -24.18
CA GLY A 603 22.69 -2.07 -23.78
C GLY A 603 22.21 -3.48 -23.51
N ARG A 604 21.45 -3.65 -22.39
CA ARG A 604 20.96 -4.94 -21.92
C ARG A 604 19.64 -4.81 -21.17
N THR A 605 18.76 -5.78 -21.42
CA THR A 605 17.60 -6.00 -20.55
C THR A 605 17.71 -7.40 -19.93
N GLN A 606 17.53 -7.50 -18.63
CA GLN A 606 17.60 -8.75 -17.89
C GLN A 606 16.39 -8.93 -16.98
N LEU A 607 15.72 -10.07 -17.10
CA LEU A 607 14.70 -10.54 -16.17
C LEU A 607 15.23 -11.82 -15.52
N SER A 608 15.42 -11.84 -14.22
CA SER A 608 16.02 -13.00 -13.56
C SER A 608 15.52 -13.21 -12.14
N THR A 609 15.67 -14.44 -11.68
CA THR A 609 15.45 -14.86 -10.29
C THR A 609 16.66 -15.65 -9.80
N THR A 610 16.96 -15.54 -8.53
CA THR A 610 17.98 -16.39 -7.89
C THR A 610 17.52 -17.84 -7.71
N GLN A 611 16.21 -18.13 -7.90
CA GLN A 611 15.71 -19.49 -7.88
C GLN A 611 16.22 -20.27 -9.08
N ALA A 612 17.03 -21.28 -8.83
CA ALA A 612 17.68 -22.11 -9.87
C ALA A 612 18.39 -21.25 -10.96
N ALA A 613 18.96 -20.11 -10.60
CA ALA A 613 19.67 -19.18 -11.48
C ALA A 613 18.94 -18.89 -12.81
N THR A 614 17.60 -18.82 -12.74
CA THR A 614 16.77 -18.69 -13.95
C THR A 614 16.73 -17.25 -14.43
N GLY A 615 16.93 -17.04 -15.73
CA GLY A 615 16.91 -15.70 -16.29
C GLY A 615 16.77 -15.64 -17.82
N LEU A 616 16.22 -14.51 -18.27
CA LEU A 616 16.19 -14.07 -19.66
C LEU A 616 17.05 -12.82 -19.78
N VAL A 617 18.04 -12.84 -20.66
CA VAL A 617 18.92 -11.72 -20.94
C VAL A 617 18.83 -11.37 -22.41
N LEU A 618 18.66 -10.09 -22.73
CA LEU A 618 18.57 -9.56 -24.09
C LEU A 618 19.64 -8.48 -24.28
N GLY A 619 20.36 -8.51 -25.40
CA GLY A 619 21.37 -7.52 -25.77
C GLY A 619 22.78 -7.93 -25.41
N HIS A 620 23.53 -7.08 -24.74
CA HIS A 620 24.93 -7.32 -24.38
C HIS A 620 25.04 -8.17 -23.10
N HIS A 621 25.49 -9.40 -23.22
CA HIS A 621 25.60 -10.32 -22.09
C HIS A 621 26.84 -10.00 -21.27
N LYS A 622 26.64 -9.76 -19.99
CA LYS A 622 27.68 -9.57 -18.98
C LYS A 622 27.47 -10.52 -17.83
N GLU A 623 28.54 -11.12 -17.36
CA GLU A 623 28.52 -11.67 -16.01
C GLU A 623 28.31 -10.52 -15.02
N GLN A 624 27.36 -10.68 -14.12
CA GLN A 624 27.04 -9.66 -13.12
C GLN A 624 26.76 -10.32 -11.75
N ILE A 625 27.45 -9.83 -10.75
CA ILE A 625 27.20 -10.15 -9.34
C ILE A 625 26.77 -8.84 -8.67
N ASP A 626 25.50 -8.75 -8.28
CA ASP A 626 24.85 -7.52 -7.82
C ASP A 626 25.07 -6.36 -8.81
N SER A 627 25.82 -5.33 -8.44
CA SER A 627 26.17 -4.20 -9.29
C SER A 627 27.51 -4.36 -10.01
N ALA A 628 28.31 -5.35 -9.64
CA ALA A 628 29.62 -5.57 -10.25
C ALA A 628 29.45 -6.21 -11.63
N ARG A 629 29.76 -5.45 -12.70
CA ARG A 629 29.85 -5.93 -14.07
C ARG A 629 31.21 -6.62 -14.27
N GLN A 630 31.15 -7.88 -14.67
CA GLN A 630 32.32 -8.74 -14.84
C GLN A 630 32.63 -8.95 -16.34
N ALA A 631 32.95 -10.19 -16.71
CA ALA A 631 33.32 -10.57 -18.04
C ALA A 631 32.22 -10.34 -19.08
N ASP A 632 32.63 -10.09 -20.31
CA ASP A 632 31.75 -10.12 -21.49
C ASP A 632 31.42 -11.56 -21.86
N LEU A 633 30.15 -11.84 -22.05
CA LEU A 633 29.64 -13.17 -22.39
C LEU A 633 29.07 -13.23 -23.83
N GLY A 634 29.10 -12.11 -24.56
CA GLY A 634 28.61 -12.01 -25.94
C GLY A 634 27.39 -11.12 -26.11
N HIS A 635 26.71 -11.29 -27.23
CA HIS A 635 25.54 -10.50 -27.62
C HIS A 635 24.41 -11.43 -28.08
N GLY A 636 23.16 -11.06 -27.83
CA GLY A 636 21.99 -11.77 -28.30
C GLY A 636 20.92 -11.96 -27.23
N ALA A 637 20.27 -13.12 -27.26
CA ALA A 637 19.26 -13.50 -26.28
C ALA A 637 19.62 -14.83 -25.62
N ALA A 638 19.52 -14.92 -24.31
CA ALA A 638 19.71 -16.17 -23.57
C ALA A 638 18.58 -16.38 -22.57
N LEU A 639 17.99 -17.58 -22.59
CA LEU A 639 17.12 -18.11 -21.56
C LEU A 639 17.86 -19.27 -20.90
N ALA A 640 18.14 -19.16 -19.62
CA ALA A 640 18.92 -20.12 -18.85
C ALA A 640 18.26 -20.46 -17.52
N THR A 641 18.43 -21.69 -17.08
CA THR A 641 17.99 -22.17 -15.75
C THR A 641 18.85 -23.39 -15.36
N ASP A 642 19.12 -23.54 -14.07
CA ASP A 642 19.76 -24.75 -13.50
C ASP A 642 18.74 -25.83 -13.17
N ASP A 643 17.47 -25.63 -13.48
CA ASP A 643 16.38 -26.61 -13.30
C ASP A 643 15.71 -26.91 -14.65
N SER A 644 14.52 -27.42 -14.62
CA SER A 644 13.76 -27.87 -15.80
C SER A 644 13.26 -26.69 -16.61
N GLY A 645 13.36 -26.76 -17.96
CA GLY A 645 12.85 -25.81 -18.90
C GLY A 645 11.77 -26.36 -19.81
N SER A 646 10.81 -25.57 -20.23
CA SER A 646 9.80 -25.95 -21.21
C SER A 646 9.51 -24.78 -22.14
N VAL A 647 9.57 -25.04 -23.46
CA VAL A 647 9.10 -24.11 -24.50
C VAL A 647 7.93 -24.76 -25.20
N ARG A 648 6.78 -24.15 -25.24
CA ARG A 648 5.54 -24.69 -25.82
C ARG A 648 4.83 -23.63 -26.63
N ALA A 649 4.34 -24.01 -27.80
CA ALA A 649 3.51 -23.18 -28.64
C ALA A 649 2.38 -24.03 -29.25
N GLY A 650 1.12 -23.61 -29.09
CA GLY A 650 -0.06 -24.37 -29.51
C GLY A 650 -0.27 -24.40 -31.02
N ALA A 651 0.13 -23.35 -31.75
CA ALA A 651 -0.03 -23.23 -33.20
C ALA A 651 1.22 -23.58 -34.00
N GLY A 652 2.35 -23.84 -33.34
CA GLY A 652 3.62 -24.17 -33.98
C GLY A 652 4.79 -23.46 -33.36
N LEU A 653 5.99 -24.03 -33.50
CA LEU A 653 7.23 -23.49 -32.93
C LEU A 653 8.32 -23.48 -33.98
N LEU A 654 8.89 -22.35 -34.29
CA LEU A 654 10.03 -22.16 -35.17
C LEU A 654 11.31 -21.90 -34.33
N LEU A 655 12.29 -22.79 -34.50
CA LEU A 655 13.65 -22.63 -34.01
C LEU A 655 14.58 -22.54 -35.23
N THR A 656 15.09 -21.32 -35.50
CA THR A 656 15.87 -21.11 -36.72
C THR A 656 17.11 -20.28 -36.46
N ALA A 657 18.16 -20.58 -37.20
CA ALA A 657 19.35 -19.76 -37.33
C ALA A 657 19.41 -18.97 -38.65
N HIS A 658 18.35 -18.97 -39.47
CA HIS A 658 18.23 -18.06 -40.58
C HIS A 658 18.02 -16.66 -40.06
N GLY A 659 18.81 -15.69 -40.53
CA GLY A 659 18.64 -14.27 -40.23
C GLY A 659 17.35 -13.78 -40.89
N ALA A 660 16.54 -13.06 -40.12
CA ALA A 660 15.32 -12.39 -40.60
C ALA A 660 15.42 -10.91 -40.29
N GLY A 661 14.82 -10.06 -41.11
CA GLY A 661 14.66 -8.64 -40.84
C GLY A 661 13.66 -8.40 -39.71
N THR A 662 13.62 -7.20 -39.15
CA THR A 662 12.66 -6.80 -38.10
C THR A 662 11.20 -6.84 -38.57
N ASP A 663 10.98 -6.90 -39.85
CA ASP A 663 9.72 -6.96 -40.56
C ASP A 663 9.31 -8.37 -41.03
N ALA A 664 10.16 -9.38 -40.77
CA ALA A 664 9.84 -10.75 -41.14
C ALA A 664 8.65 -11.29 -40.31
N ALA A 665 7.83 -12.11 -40.95
CA ALA A 665 6.73 -12.80 -40.27
C ALA A 665 7.25 -13.72 -39.18
N LEU A 666 6.48 -13.88 -38.09
CA LEU A 666 6.87 -14.66 -36.89
C LEU A 666 7.27 -16.09 -37.22
N GLN A 667 6.60 -16.74 -38.17
CA GLN A 667 6.86 -18.12 -38.61
C GLN A 667 7.38 -18.19 -40.05
N ASP A 668 8.14 -17.16 -40.49
CA ASP A 668 8.78 -17.21 -41.83
C ASP A 668 9.72 -18.43 -41.97
N SER A 669 9.29 -19.37 -42.78
CA SER A 669 9.96 -20.65 -43.02
C SER A 669 10.33 -20.86 -44.47
N GLU A 670 10.29 -19.84 -45.34
CA GLU A 670 10.50 -19.97 -46.78
C GLU A 670 11.82 -20.63 -47.14
N ALA A 671 12.90 -20.31 -46.44
CA ALA A 671 14.20 -20.94 -46.64
C ALA A 671 14.19 -22.46 -46.39
N ALA A 672 13.46 -22.89 -45.37
CA ALA A 672 13.29 -24.31 -45.06
C ALA A 672 12.32 -25.00 -46.01
N ALA A 673 11.21 -24.36 -46.36
CA ALA A 673 10.23 -24.84 -47.33
C ALA A 673 10.87 -25.08 -48.70
N SER A 674 11.64 -24.14 -49.18
CA SER A 674 12.39 -24.26 -50.44
C SER A 674 13.41 -25.37 -50.42
N GLN A 675 14.08 -25.61 -49.28
CA GLN A 675 14.99 -26.77 -49.13
C GLN A 675 14.27 -28.09 -49.15
N ILE A 676 13.12 -28.21 -48.49
CA ILE A 676 12.28 -29.40 -48.48
C ILE A 676 11.77 -29.68 -49.91
N GLU A 677 11.31 -28.69 -50.62
CA GLU A 677 10.83 -28.78 -52.01
C GLU A 677 11.93 -29.31 -52.93
N ALA A 678 13.13 -28.68 -52.89
CA ALA A 678 14.27 -29.16 -53.71
C ALA A 678 14.72 -30.60 -53.38
N THR A 679 14.51 -31.03 -52.13
CA THR A 679 14.81 -32.40 -51.72
C THR A 679 13.70 -33.35 -52.13
N SER A 680 12.46 -32.93 -52.16
CA SER A 680 11.30 -33.66 -52.65
C SER A 680 11.46 -33.97 -54.15
N ASP A 681 11.88 -32.96 -54.95
CA ASP A 681 12.12 -33.14 -56.40
C ASP A 681 13.23 -34.16 -56.67
N LEU A 682 14.30 -34.14 -55.88
CA LEU A 682 15.36 -35.14 -55.97
C LEU A 682 14.83 -36.53 -55.62
N ALA A 683 14.09 -36.66 -54.52
CA ALA A 683 13.53 -37.94 -54.09
C ALA A 683 12.50 -38.50 -55.07
N GLU A 684 11.70 -37.64 -55.72
CA GLU A 684 10.80 -38.02 -56.80
C GLU A 684 11.58 -38.56 -58.02
N SER A 685 12.63 -37.87 -58.46
CA SER A 685 13.48 -38.28 -59.60
C SER A 685 14.13 -39.62 -59.32
N LEU A 686 14.61 -39.88 -58.11
CA LEU A 686 15.19 -41.17 -57.73
C LEU A 686 14.14 -42.27 -57.67
N ALA A 687 12.96 -42.03 -57.17
CA ALA A 687 11.84 -42.97 -57.13
C ALA A 687 11.36 -43.34 -58.54
N GLU A 688 11.23 -42.36 -59.44
CA GLU A 688 10.89 -42.63 -60.87
C GLU A 688 11.97 -43.49 -61.53
N ALA A 689 13.24 -43.20 -61.28
CA ALA A 689 14.35 -44.01 -61.82
C ALA A 689 14.31 -45.44 -61.31
N ALA A 690 14.06 -45.63 -60.00
CA ALA A 690 13.90 -46.90 -59.37
C ALA A 690 12.74 -47.72 -60.01
N GLN A 691 11.58 -47.14 -60.15
CA GLN A 691 10.39 -47.76 -60.76
C GLN A 691 10.61 -48.14 -62.22
N LYS A 692 11.27 -47.25 -62.94
CA LYS A 692 11.66 -47.53 -64.36
C LYS A 692 12.59 -48.77 -64.46
N GLN A 693 13.43 -49.02 -63.52
CA GLN A 693 14.31 -50.15 -63.39
C GLN A 693 13.65 -51.36 -62.73
N LYS A 694 12.37 -51.32 -62.41
CA LYS A 694 11.62 -52.37 -61.69
C LYS A 694 12.23 -52.70 -60.32
N ALA A 695 12.83 -51.69 -59.68
CA ALA A 695 13.51 -51.79 -58.38
C ALA A 695 12.62 -51.39 -57.24
N GLY A 696 11.30 -51.26 -57.37
CA GLY A 696 10.32 -51.05 -56.34
C GLY A 696 9.86 -52.30 -55.63
N LEU A 697 9.16 -52.19 -54.52
CA LEU A 697 8.44 -53.22 -53.85
C LEU A 697 7.18 -53.60 -54.65
N ALA A 698 6.67 -54.89 -54.45
CA ALA A 698 5.39 -55.25 -55.05
C ALA A 698 4.27 -54.33 -54.63
N ASP A 699 3.41 -53.88 -55.52
CA ASP A 699 2.28 -53.01 -55.32
C ASP A 699 2.65 -51.59 -54.84
N GLU A 700 3.91 -51.15 -55.01
CA GLU A 700 4.34 -49.78 -54.71
C GLU A 700 3.60 -48.77 -55.58
N PRO A 701 3.01 -47.70 -54.98
CA PRO A 701 2.33 -46.65 -55.73
C PRO A 701 3.28 -45.94 -56.66
N ALA A 702 2.74 -45.18 -57.66
CA ALA A 702 3.53 -44.35 -58.56
C ALA A 702 4.43 -43.38 -57.72
N ALA A 703 5.58 -43.03 -58.27
CA ALA A 703 6.60 -42.19 -57.52
C ALA A 703 5.98 -40.99 -56.83
N LYS A 704 5.14 -40.28 -57.49
CA LYS A 704 4.45 -39.08 -56.95
C LYS A 704 3.53 -39.35 -55.76
N GLU A 705 3.05 -40.56 -55.68
CA GLU A 705 2.10 -41.02 -54.67
C GLU A 705 2.80 -41.73 -53.51
N LEU A 706 4.12 -41.81 -53.52
CA LEU A 706 4.87 -42.40 -52.39
C LEU A 706 4.63 -41.63 -51.09
N PRO A 707 4.43 -42.32 -49.96
CA PRO A 707 4.14 -41.69 -48.67
C PRO A 707 5.16 -40.62 -48.28
N ALA A 708 6.46 -40.87 -48.49
CA ALA A 708 7.52 -39.93 -48.18
C ALA A 708 7.40 -38.62 -48.98
N LEU A 709 7.08 -38.71 -50.28
CA LEU A 709 6.92 -37.51 -51.12
C LEU A 709 5.66 -36.73 -50.81
N LYS A 710 4.57 -37.42 -50.51
CA LYS A 710 3.35 -36.78 -50.00
C LYS A 710 3.61 -36.01 -48.72
N GLN A 711 4.37 -36.60 -47.79
CA GLN A 711 4.71 -35.93 -46.56
C GLN A 711 5.59 -34.67 -46.78
N LEU A 712 6.63 -34.77 -47.62
CA LEU A 712 7.49 -33.63 -47.91
C LEU A 712 6.68 -32.46 -48.52
N ARG A 713 5.78 -32.73 -49.45
CA ARG A 713 4.90 -31.71 -50.06
C ARG A 713 3.95 -31.15 -49.05
N HIS A 714 3.26 -31.99 -48.29
CA HIS A 714 2.36 -31.54 -47.22
C HIS A 714 3.11 -30.66 -46.22
N THR A 715 4.32 -31.05 -45.81
CA THR A 715 5.13 -30.21 -44.90
C THR A 715 5.44 -28.85 -45.54
N THR A 716 5.78 -28.78 -46.83
CA THR A 716 6.01 -27.53 -47.53
C THR A 716 4.76 -26.64 -47.53
N ASP A 717 3.58 -27.22 -47.78
CA ASP A 717 2.32 -26.52 -47.77
C ASP A 717 1.97 -25.98 -46.37
N VAL A 718 2.21 -26.74 -45.30
CA VAL A 718 2.04 -26.32 -43.93
C VAL A 718 2.92 -25.13 -43.61
N LEU A 719 4.19 -25.14 -44.01
CA LEU A 719 5.18 -24.10 -43.67
C LEU A 719 4.97 -22.81 -44.47
N ARG A 720 4.32 -22.85 -45.66
CA ARG A 720 4.00 -21.69 -46.49
C ARG A 720 2.58 -21.15 -46.30
N HIS A 721 1.85 -21.71 -45.36
CA HIS A 721 0.47 -21.27 -45.13
C HIS A 721 0.41 -19.83 -44.64
N THR A 722 -0.61 -19.11 -45.07
CA THR A 722 -0.88 -17.75 -44.60
C THR A 722 -2.27 -17.70 -43.98
N GLU A 723 -2.38 -16.99 -42.88
CA GLU A 723 -3.65 -16.73 -42.18
C GLU A 723 -3.97 -15.24 -42.20
N SER A 724 -5.26 -14.92 -42.14
CA SER A 724 -5.71 -13.55 -42.02
C SER A 724 -5.37 -12.99 -40.62
N ALA A 725 -4.51 -11.99 -40.57
CA ALA A 725 -4.06 -11.32 -39.32
C ALA A 725 -4.94 -10.14 -38.89
N GLY A 726 -6.19 -10.03 -39.41
CA GLY A 726 -7.13 -8.92 -39.21
C GLY A 726 -6.96 -7.78 -40.20
N GLU A 727 -8.03 -7.00 -40.47
CA GLU A 727 -8.07 -5.85 -41.41
C GLU A 727 -7.40 -6.05 -42.78
N GLY A 728 -7.36 -7.29 -43.31
CA GLY A 728 -6.81 -7.60 -44.64
C GLY A 728 -5.31 -7.84 -44.69
N ALA A 729 -4.62 -7.92 -43.56
CA ALA A 729 -3.23 -8.37 -43.51
C ALA A 729 -3.15 -9.89 -43.44
N GLU A 730 -2.21 -10.46 -44.23
CA GLU A 730 -1.87 -11.89 -44.19
C GLU A 730 -0.57 -12.06 -43.40
N ALA A 731 -0.56 -13.02 -42.49
CA ALA A 731 0.65 -13.43 -41.77
C ALA A 731 1.00 -14.87 -42.06
N VAL A 732 2.29 -15.16 -42.22
CA VAL A 732 2.75 -16.55 -42.38
C VAL A 732 2.56 -17.27 -41.04
N ALA A 733 1.77 -18.31 -41.04
CA ALA A 733 1.49 -19.17 -39.90
C ALA A 733 1.40 -20.63 -40.37
N TYR A 734 1.77 -21.55 -39.51
CA TYR A 734 1.62 -22.97 -39.85
C TYR A 734 0.15 -23.39 -39.88
N SER A 735 -0.31 -24.01 -40.95
CA SER A 735 -1.68 -24.54 -41.00
C SER A 735 -1.95 -25.68 -40.01
N GLU A 736 -0.90 -26.30 -39.51
CA GLU A 736 -0.95 -27.36 -38.51
C GLU A 736 0.20 -27.16 -37.48
N PRO A 737 0.02 -27.50 -36.18
CA PRO A 737 1.07 -27.37 -35.20
C PRO A 737 2.32 -28.21 -35.54
N HIS A 738 3.39 -27.53 -35.94
CA HIS A 738 4.68 -28.15 -36.26
C HIS A 738 5.79 -27.58 -35.38
N LEU A 739 6.76 -28.41 -35.01
CA LEU A 739 8.06 -27.99 -34.52
C LEU A 739 9.05 -28.02 -35.68
N GLN A 740 9.49 -26.86 -36.13
CA GLN A 740 10.50 -26.75 -37.17
C GLN A 740 11.86 -26.36 -36.55
N ILE A 741 12.91 -27.05 -36.92
CA ILE A 741 14.29 -26.69 -36.60
C ILE A 741 15.06 -26.55 -37.92
N SER A 742 15.58 -25.33 -38.18
CA SER A 742 16.29 -25.05 -39.44
C SER A 742 17.52 -24.17 -39.23
N ALA A 743 18.50 -24.34 -40.08
CA ALA A 743 19.71 -23.53 -40.08
C ALA A 743 20.38 -23.49 -41.44
N PRO A 744 20.99 -22.36 -41.89
CA PRO A 744 21.62 -22.21 -43.22
C PRO A 744 22.92 -23.03 -43.35
N LYS A 745 23.58 -23.37 -42.21
CA LYS A 745 24.89 -24.06 -42.23
C LYS A 745 24.88 -25.43 -41.62
N GLY A 746 23.99 -25.74 -40.71
CA GLY A 746 23.90 -27.07 -40.11
C GLY A 746 23.19 -27.11 -38.78
N ILE A 747 22.65 -28.28 -38.44
CA ILE A 747 22.04 -28.62 -37.15
C ILE A 747 22.88 -29.72 -36.55
N VAL A 748 23.30 -29.57 -35.33
CA VAL A 748 24.06 -30.54 -34.54
C VAL A 748 23.24 -30.97 -33.34
N THR A 749 23.03 -32.29 -33.21
CA THR A 749 22.39 -32.90 -32.03
C THR A 749 23.39 -33.87 -31.41
N THR A 750 23.73 -33.69 -30.14
CA THR A 750 24.67 -34.56 -29.42
C THR A 750 24.15 -34.88 -28.02
N THR A 751 24.40 -36.10 -27.56
CA THR A 751 24.13 -36.52 -26.19
C THR A 751 25.18 -37.57 -25.77
N PRO A 752 25.64 -37.55 -24.53
CA PRO A 752 26.48 -38.64 -24.02
C PRO A 752 25.67 -39.95 -23.71
N ALA A 753 24.36 -39.87 -23.80
CA ALA A 753 23.44 -41.00 -23.58
C ALA A 753 22.66 -41.35 -24.85
N ASP A 754 21.43 -41.77 -24.72
CA ASP A 754 20.59 -42.27 -25.81
C ASP A 754 19.89 -41.12 -26.58
N THR A 755 19.77 -41.32 -27.90
CA THR A 755 18.87 -40.52 -28.77
C THR A 755 17.77 -41.47 -29.30
N VAL A 756 16.51 -41.04 -29.08
CA VAL A 756 15.33 -41.79 -29.50
C VAL A 756 14.53 -40.96 -30.49
N ILE A 757 14.26 -41.50 -31.68
CA ILE A 757 13.40 -40.87 -32.68
C ILE A 757 12.21 -41.80 -32.91
N VAL A 758 11.00 -41.33 -32.60
CA VAL A 758 9.75 -42.09 -32.76
C VAL A 758 8.74 -41.26 -33.52
N ALA A 759 8.11 -41.82 -34.51
CA ALA A 759 7.02 -41.21 -35.25
C ALA A 759 5.81 -42.14 -35.29
N GLY A 760 4.61 -41.62 -35.13
CA GLY A 760 3.36 -42.39 -35.19
C GLY A 760 3.01 -42.89 -36.59
N THR A 761 3.51 -42.26 -37.62
CA THR A 761 3.25 -42.61 -39.03
C THR A 761 4.51 -42.95 -39.79
N GLN A 762 5.41 -41.97 -39.98
CA GLN A 762 6.62 -42.27 -40.77
C GLN A 762 7.79 -41.35 -40.35
N VAL A 763 9.01 -41.80 -40.63
CA VAL A 763 10.24 -41.04 -40.56
C VAL A 763 10.83 -40.95 -41.95
N THR A 764 11.03 -39.73 -42.45
CA THR A 764 11.70 -39.49 -43.74
C THR A 764 13.07 -38.88 -43.51
N LEU A 765 14.11 -39.52 -43.96
CA LEU A 765 15.47 -39.01 -43.97
C LEU A 765 15.90 -38.76 -45.42
N ALA A 766 16.12 -37.52 -45.77
CA ALA A 766 16.49 -37.12 -47.12
C ALA A 766 17.70 -36.18 -47.09
N ALA A 767 18.72 -36.46 -47.87
CA ALA A 767 19.90 -35.65 -48.02
C ALA A 767 20.21 -35.41 -49.52
N LYS A 768 20.54 -34.16 -49.85
CA LYS A 768 20.89 -33.84 -51.25
C LYS A 768 22.25 -34.47 -51.68
N GLN A 769 23.11 -34.79 -50.76
CA GLN A 769 24.43 -35.40 -51.01
C GLN A 769 24.51 -36.72 -50.22
N ASP A 770 25.23 -36.78 -49.15
CA ASP A 770 25.56 -37.99 -48.47
C ASP A 770 24.79 -38.17 -47.16
N ALA A 771 24.44 -39.43 -46.84
CA ALA A 771 23.95 -39.84 -45.54
C ALA A 771 24.90 -40.89 -44.98
N ASN A 772 25.55 -40.59 -43.84
CA ASN A 772 26.54 -41.48 -43.23
C ASN A 772 26.04 -41.99 -41.89
N VAL A 773 26.12 -43.29 -41.69
CA VAL A 773 25.80 -43.96 -40.43
C VAL A 773 27.01 -44.69 -39.91
N ALA A 774 27.50 -44.34 -38.72
CA ALA A 774 28.61 -45.04 -38.09
C ALA A 774 28.18 -45.45 -36.66
N VAL A 775 28.34 -46.73 -36.32
CA VAL A 775 27.98 -47.28 -35.02
C VAL A 775 29.13 -48.08 -34.45
N GLY A 776 29.43 -47.92 -33.16
CA GLY A 776 30.43 -48.67 -32.45
C GLY A 776 30.00 -50.08 -32.05
N GLY A 777 28.70 -50.33 -32.08
CA GLY A 777 28.09 -51.62 -31.76
C GLY A 777 27.31 -52.20 -32.94
N ASN A 778 26.04 -52.52 -32.73
CA ASN A 778 25.21 -53.18 -33.76
C ASN A 778 24.28 -52.17 -34.41
N LEU A 779 24.12 -52.22 -35.70
CA LEU A 779 23.05 -51.61 -36.44
C LEU A 779 21.97 -52.65 -36.77
N SER A 780 20.75 -52.44 -36.30
CA SER A 780 19.62 -53.31 -36.56
C SER A 780 18.54 -52.56 -37.33
N VAL A 781 18.05 -53.18 -38.40
CA VAL A 781 16.91 -52.65 -39.18
C VAL A 781 15.86 -53.77 -39.24
N ALA A 782 14.65 -53.48 -38.78
CA ALA A 782 13.54 -54.43 -38.83
C ALA A 782 12.34 -53.74 -39.49
N VAL A 783 11.72 -54.36 -40.49
CA VAL A 783 10.57 -53.84 -41.21
C VAL A 783 9.51 -54.95 -41.32
N ALA A 784 8.23 -54.54 -41.26
CA ALA A 784 7.12 -55.47 -41.35
C ALA A 784 6.87 -55.97 -42.80
N ASP A 785 6.83 -55.04 -43.73
CA ASP A 785 6.38 -55.35 -45.10
C ASP A 785 7.53 -55.54 -46.05
N GLY A 786 8.43 -54.64 -46.23
CA GLY A 786 9.51 -54.78 -47.17
C GLY A 786 10.63 -53.75 -46.99
N LEU A 787 11.84 -54.11 -47.44
CA LEU A 787 13.00 -53.25 -47.50
C LEU A 787 13.48 -53.16 -48.95
N SER A 788 13.53 -51.99 -49.54
CA SER A 788 14.10 -51.72 -50.85
C SER A 788 15.40 -50.91 -50.68
N LEU A 789 16.48 -51.38 -51.30
CA LEU A 789 17.74 -50.68 -51.41
C LEU A 789 18.04 -50.43 -52.88
N TYR A 790 18.01 -49.24 -53.38
CA TYR A 790 18.29 -48.82 -54.72
C TYR A 790 19.45 -47.83 -54.81
N ALA A 791 20.42 -48.10 -55.66
CA ALA A 791 21.49 -47.21 -56.05
C ALA A 791 21.40 -46.92 -57.53
N HIS A 792 21.16 -45.63 -57.87
CA HIS A 792 21.08 -45.27 -59.32
C HIS A 792 22.40 -45.49 -60.09
N GLY A 793 23.51 -45.46 -59.38
CA GLY A 793 24.83 -45.80 -60.00
C GLY A 793 25.45 -44.71 -60.90
N LYS A 794 24.74 -43.65 -61.15
CA LYS A 794 25.22 -42.50 -61.92
C LYS A 794 24.74 -41.23 -61.25
N SER A 795 25.51 -40.16 -61.23
CA SER A 795 24.97 -38.84 -60.88
C SER A 795 23.92 -38.47 -61.91
N LEU A 796 22.74 -38.03 -61.48
CA LEU A 796 21.65 -37.59 -62.33
C LEU A 796 22.17 -36.43 -63.21
N GLY A 797 22.27 -36.71 -64.56
CA GLY A 797 22.72 -35.74 -65.53
C GLY A 797 24.24 -35.77 -65.92
N GLN A 798 25.06 -36.67 -65.40
CA GLN A 798 26.45 -36.84 -65.85
C GLN A 798 26.70 -38.17 -66.54
N ALA A 799 27.37 -38.15 -67.65
CA ALA A 799 27.90 -39.33 -68.38
C ALA A 799 29.32 -39.58 -67.85
N GLY A 800 29.54 -40.67 -67.13
CA GLY A 800 30.87 -41.05 -66.65
C GLY A 800 30.92 -42.54 -66.26
N ASP A 801 32.09 -43.16 -66.36
CA ASP A 801 32.35 -44.59 -66.17
C ASP A 801 32.56 -45.07 -64.69
N ALA A 802 32.19 -44.28 -63.73
CA ALA A 802 32.23 -44.71 -62.31
C ALA A 802 31.08 -45.69 -62.07
N THR A 803 31.36 -46.79 -61.47
CA THR A 803 30.36 -47.80 -61.05
C THR A 803 30.15 -47.83 -59.56
N PRO A 804 29.54 -46.74 -59.01
CA PRO A 804 29.00 -46.80 -57.68
C PRO A 804 27.84 -47.78 -57.67
N GLY A 805 27.63 -48.48 -56.62
CA GLY A 805 26.53 -49.44 -56.42
C GLY A 805 26.34 -49.74 -54.93
N ILE A 806 25.80 -50.97 -54.73
CA ILE A 806 25.62 -51.44 -53.34
C ILE A 806 26.78 -52.37 -53.00
N ALA A 807 27.61 -52.08 -52.05
CA ALA A 807 28.68 -52.95 -51.56
C ALA A 807 28.42 -53.33 -50.09
N MET A 808 28.51 -54.62 -49.82
CA MET A 808 28.42 -55.20 -48.49
C MET A 808 29.70 -55.95 -48.15
N HIS A 809 30.37 -55.47 -47.10
CA HIS A 809 31.63 -56.06 -46.66
C HIS A 809 31.59 -56.45 -45.20
N ALA A 810 32.04 -57.63 -44.82
CA ALA A 810 32.34 -57.98 -43.45
C ALA A 810 33.85 -58.25 -43.35
N ALA A 811 34.63 -57.49 -42.65
CA ALA A 811 36.07 -57.67 -42.47
C ALA A 811 36.36 -58.96 -41.71
N SER A 812 35.53 -59.30 -40.76
CA SER A 812 35.53 -60.58 -40.04
C SER A 812 34.11 -61.03 -39.76
N GLY A 813 33.79 -62.27 -39.75
CA GLY A 813 32.44 -62.70 -39.47
C GLY A 813 31.68 -63.13 -40.74
N LYS A 814 30.42 -63.32 -40.68
CA LYS A 814 29.56 -63.83 -41.78
C LYS A 814 28.75 -62.77 -42.46
N VAL A 815 28.66 -62.81 -43.76
CA VAL A 815 27.57 -62.14 -44.49
C VAL A 815 26.50 -63.21 -44.74
N GLY A 816 25.33 -63.02 -44.16
CA GLY A 816 24.23 -63.98 -44.34
C GLY A 816 23.07 -63.31 -45.11
N LEU A 817 22.57 -63.96 -46.11
CA LEU A 817 21.35 -63.60 -46.83
C LEU A 817 20.41 -64.80 -46.79
N SER A 818 19.29 -64.70 -46.15
CA SER A 818 18.35 -65.77 -45.91
C SER A 818 16.90 -65.34 -46.21
N SER A 819 16.22 -66.11 -47.03
CA SER A 819 14.76 -65.99 -47.21
C SER A 819 14.13 -67.27 -46.56
N LEU A 820 13.35 -67.03 -45.47
CA LEU A 820 12.84 -68.19 -44.68
C LEU A 820 11.65 -68.88 -45.32
N LYS A 821 10.82 -68.20 -46.05
CA LYS A 821 9.60 -68.70 -46.68
C LYS A 821 9.44 -68.42 -48.17
N GLY A 822 10.14 -67.39 -48.63
CA GLY A 822 10.09 -66.96 -50.05
C GLY A 822 11.31 -67.40 -50.85
N GLU A 823 11.45 -66.89 -52.02
CA GLU A 823 12.56 -67.10 -52.94
C GLU A 823 13.67 -66.07 -52.76
N SER A 824 14.90 -66.48 -53.06
CA SER A 824 16.02 -65.54 -53.18
C SER A 824 16.46 -65.48 -54.60
N HIS A 825 16.41 -64.31 -55.22
CA HIS A 825 16.88 -64.11 -56.61
C HIS A 825 18.16 -63.29 -56.66
N LEU A 826 19.18 -63.75 -57.33
CA LEU A 826 20.38 -62.97 -57.57
C LEU A 826 20.53 -62.87 -59.09
N VAL A 827 20.34 -61.70 -59.63
CA VAL A 827 20.31 -61.40 -61.05
C VAL A 827 21.28 -60.28 -61.44
N ALA A 828 22.06 -60.45 -62.48
CA ALA A 828 22.91 -59.44 -63.01
C ALA A 828 22.84 -59.46 -64.55
N GLU A 829 22.85 -58.29 -65.18
CA GLU A 829 22.88 -58.17 -66.62
C GLU A 829 24.16 -58.73 -67.21
N LYS A 830 25.31 -58.54 -66.58
CA LYS A 830 26.62 -58.92 -67.07
C LYS A 830 27.11 -60.23 -66.52
N ALA A 831 27.37 -60.33 -65.24
CA ALA A 831 27.91 -61.51 -64.61
C ALA A 831 27.57 -61.57 -63.13
N VAL A 832 27.32 -62.78 -62.61
CA VAL A 832 27.30 -63.08 -61.20
C VAL A 832 28.54 -63.96 -60.91
N THR A 833 29.43 -63.45 -60.01
CA THR A 833 30.60 -64.18 -59.62
C THR A 833 30.44 -64.68 -58.15
N VAL A 834 30.54 -65.96 -57.92
CA VAL A 834 30.55 -66.52 -56.55
C VAL A 834 31.88 -67.25 -56.40
N ALA A 835 32.71 -66.74 -55.54
CA ALA A 835 34.04 -67.31 -55.31
C ALA A 835 34.43 -67.40 -53.83
N SER A 836 35.12 -68.51 -53.47
CA SER A 836 35.82 -68.66 -52.20
C SER A 836 37.31 -68.80 -52.48
N THR A 837 38.11 -67.92 -51.91
CA THR A 837 39.55 -67.89 -52.12
C THR A 837 40.37 -68.92 -51.35
N GLN A 838 39.79 -69.40 -50.20
CA GLN A 838 40.49 -70.30 -49.28
C GLN A 838 39.69 -71.52 -48.90
N ALA A 839 38.43 -71.59 -49.21
CA ALA A 839 37.57 -72.73 -48.89
C ALA A 839 36.62 -73.03 -50.06
N SER A 840 35.58 -73.79 -49.80
CA SER A 840 34.63 -74.28 -50.84
C SER A 840 33.51 -73.29 -51.11
N VAL A 841 32.89 -73.37 -52.28
CA VAL A 841 31.55 -72.87 -52.54
C VAL A 841 30.64 -74.11 -52.58
N THR A 842 29.64 -74.06 -51.67
CA THR A 842 28.65 -75.17 -51.54
C THR A 842 27.29 -74.67 -51.99
N ALA A 843 26.67 -75.38 -52.90
CA ALA A 843 25.29 -75.18 -53.30
C ALA A 843 24.47 -76.46 -52.95
N GLU A 844 23.50 -76.24 -52.12
CA GLU A 844 22.66 -77.38 -51.64
C GLU A 844 21.19 -77.05 -51.88
N ALA A 845 20.42 -78.04 -52.30
CA ALA A 845 18.98 -77.94 -52.45
C ALA A 845 18.26 -79.21 -52.05
N ARG A 846 17.10 -79.09 -51.47
CA ARG A 846 16.30 -80.30 -51.12
C ARG A 846 15.75 -81.03 -52.32
N GLN A 847 15.44 -80.32 -53.41
CA GLN A 847 14.92 -80.96 -54.65
C GLN A 847 15.98 -81.09 -55.67
N TYR A 848 16.57 -80.07 -56.18
CA TYR A 848 17.65 -80.13 -57.18
C TYR A 848 18.47 -78.82 -57.22
N VAL A 849 19.70 -78.92 -57.63
CA VAL A 849 20.56 -77.80 -58.05
C VAL A 849 20.59 -77.80 -59.56
N LEU A 850 20.21 -76.65 -60.18
CA LEU A 850 20.17 -76.56 -61.62
C LEU A 850 21.13 -75.46 -62.13
N VAL A 851 22.05 -75.81 -63.01
CA VAL A 851 22.94 -74.86 -63.72
C VAL A 851 22.63 -74.90 -65.18
N ASN A 852 22.11 -73.75 -65.70
CA ASN A 852 21.76 -73.61 -67.09
C ASN A 852 22.64 -72.59 -67.80
N ALA A 853 23.20 -72.93 -68.97
CA ALA A 853 23.93 -72.01 -69.87
C ALA A 853 23.81 -72.35 -71.31
N GLY A 854 23.32 -71.42 -72.16
CA GLY A 854 23.27 -71.60 -73.61
C GLY A 854 22.56 -72.91 -74.08
N GLY A 855 21.57 -73.35 -73.36
CA GLY A 855 20.78 -74.55 -73.58
C GLY A 855 21.44 -75.86 -73.05
N ALA A 856 22.61 -75.77 -72.49
CA ALA A 856 23.21 -76.86 -71.71
C ALA A 856 22.78 -76.75 -70.19
N GLN A 857 22.59 -77.91 -69.55
CA GLN A 857 22.10 -78.03 -68.21
C GLN A 857 22.87 -79.02 -67.39
N ILE A 858 23.24 -78.68 -66.17
CA ILE A 858 23.66 -79.57 -65.10
C ILE A 858 22.58 -79.54 -64.00
N LYS A 859 22.01 -80.66 -63.74
CA LYS A 859 21.01 -80.87 -62.74
C LYS A 859 21.48 -81.92 -61.75
N VAL A 860 21.57 -81.53 -60.47
CA VAL A 860 21.88 -82.46 -59.37
C VAL A 860 20.61 -82.72 -58.57
N THR A 861 20.04 -83.89 -58.55
CA THR A 861 18.77 -84.33 -57.98
C THR A 861 18.79 -85.74 -57.47
N ASN A 862 18.20 -86.03 -56.31
CA ASN A 862 17.96 -87.31 -55.72
C ASN A 862 19.11 -88.28 -55.84
N GLY A 863 20.35 -87.91 -55.63
CA GLY A 863 21.55 -88.72 -55.76
C GLY A 863 22.04 -88.90 -57.22
N THR A 864 21.46 -88.23 -58.18
CA THR A 864 21.78 -88.33 -59.60
C THR A 864 22.33 -87.04 -60.14
N ILE A 865 23.33 -87.03 -61.00
CA ILE A 865 23.76 -85.90 -61.76
C ILE A 865 23.35 -86.17 -63.24
N GLU A 866 22.47 -85.26 -63.72
CA GLU A 866 22.02 -85.22 -65.10
C GLU A 866 22.74 -84.14 -65.89
N LEU A 867 23.34 -84.53 -67.07
CA LEU A 867 23.99 -83.65 -67.95
C LEU A 867 23.25 -83.63 -69.30
N HIS A 868 22.64 -82.45 -69.60
CA HIS A 868 21.97 -82.35 -70.92
C HIS A 868 22.67 -81.21 -71.70
N ALA A 869 23.04 -81.48 -72.99
CA ALA A 869 23.60 -80.44 -73.81
C ALA A 869 23.16 -80.70 -75.28
N PRO A 870 22.77 -79.65 -76.03
CA PRO A 870 22.42 -79.79 -77.43
C PRO A 870 23.65 -80.07 -78.26
N GLY A 871 24.86 -79.96 -77.73
CA GLY A 871 26.10 -80.25 -78.37
C GLY A 871 26.94 -81.24 -77.65
N MET A 872 28.27 -81.20 -77.78
CA MET A 872 29.19 -82.26 -77.22
C MET A 872 29.45 -81.91 -75.74
N VAL A 873 29.36 -82.94 -74.84
CA VAL A 873 29.84 -82.88 -73.49
C VAL A 873 31.30 -83.43 -73.43
N THR A 874 32.21 -82.52 -73.02
CA THR A 874 33.67 -82.82 -72.92
C THR A 874 34.09 -82.95 -71.49
N PHE A 875 34.63 -84.06 -71.05
CA PHE A 875 35.26 -84.22 -69.75
C PHE A 875 36.80 -84.17 -69.98
N LYS A 876 37.47 -83.21 -69.33
CA LYS A 876 38.91 -83.12 -69.34
C LYS A 876 39.48 -83.35 -67.94
N GLY A 877 40.33 -84.21 -67.75
CA GLY A 877 41.01 -84.62 -66.53
C GLY A 877 42.18 -85.48 -66.73
N ALA A 878 43.16 -85.49 -65.83
CA ALA A 878 44.34 -86.40 -65.87
C ALA A 878 43.94 -87.87 -65.66
N GLY A 879 42.74 -88.08 -65.15
CA GLY A 879 42.15 -89.44 -64.99
C GLY A 879 40.66 -89.34 -64.78
N HIS A 880 39.89 -90.31 -65.11
CA HIS A 880 38.49 -90.48 -64.85
C HIS A 880 38.25 -91.72 -64.01
N GLN A 881 37.61 -91.61 -62.86
CA GLN A 881 37.34 -92.72 -62.01
C GLN A 881 35.79 -92.80 -61.74
N PHE A 882 35.25 -93.96 -62.09
CA PHE A 882 33.84 -94.21 -61.80
C PHE A 882 33.78 -95.25 -60.64
N VAL A 883 33.19 -94.85 -59.51
CA VAL A 883 33.08 -95.63 -58.33
C VAL A 883 31.57 -95.87 -57.96
N GLY A 884 31.28 -96.95 -57.23
CA GLY A 884 29.91 -97.22 -56.86
C GLY A 884 29.22 -96.06 -56.01
N PRO A 885 27.93 -96.16 -55.85
CA PRO A 885 27.12 -95.07 -55.28
C PRO A 885 27.53 -94.73 -53.83
N GLY A 886 27.68 -93.45 -53.50
CA GLY A 886 27.94 -92.90 -52.20
C GLY A 886 26.97 -91.74 -51.92
N GLY A 887 26.52 -91.62 -50.67
CA GLY A 887 25.56 -90.57 -50.25
C GLY A 887 26.25 -89.45 -49.45
N ALA A 888 25.82 -88.26 -49.65
CA ALA A 888 26.16 -87.12 -48.81
C ALA A 888 24.90 -86.59 -48.10
N ALA A 889 24.98 -86.35 -46.80
CA ALA A 889 23.85 -85.76 -46.02
C ALA A 889 23.77 -84.26 -46.24
N VAL A 890 22.57 -83.78 -46.53
CA VAL A 890 22.27 -82.32 -46.61
C VAL A 890 21.84 -81.83 -45.22
N ASN A 891 22.61 -80.91 -44.62
CA ASN A 891 22.28 -80.28 -43.31
C ASN A 891 21.69 -78.93 -43.53
N ASN A 892 20.38 -78.86 -43.68
CA ASN A 892 19.62 -77.61 -43.73
C ASN A 892 19.05 -77.29 -42.33
N SER A 893 19.78 -76.57 -41.52
CA SER A 893 19.25 -76.00 -40.27
C SER A 893 18.94 -74.51 -40.45
N LEU A 894 17.76 -74.17 -40.91
CA LEU A 894 17.19 -72.84 -40.81
C LEU A 894 16.55 -72.73 -39.44
N ALA A 895 16.95 -71.76 -38.65
CA ALA A 895 16.38 -71.47 -37.39
C ALA A 895 14.91 -71.02 -37.56
N SER A 896 13.98 -71.86 -37.01
CA SER A 896 12.55 -71.48 -36.96
C SER A 896 12.27 -70.70 -35.71
N GLY A 897 12.16 -69.33 -35.81
CA GLY A 897 11.69 -68.51 -34.79
C GLY A 897 10.32 -67.85 -35.11
N ASN A 898 9.34 -68.11 -34.32
CA ASN A 898 8.10 -67.31 -34.36
C ASN A 898 8.34 -65.98 -33.73
N LEU A 899 8.28 -64.90 -34.51
CA LEU A 899 8.17 -63.54 -34.00
C LEU A 899 6.79 -63.38 -33.29
N LYS A 900 6.78 -63.45 -31.98
CA LYS A 900 5.59 -63.00 -31.19
C LYS A 900 5.51 -61.49 -31.26
N GLY A 901 4.57 -60.99 -32.01
CA GLY A 901 4.21 -59.53 -31.95
C GLY A 901 3.71 -59.20 -30.56
N CYS A 902 4.34 -58.25 -29.91
CA CYS A 902 3.99 -57.78 -28.61
C CYS A 902 3.00 -56.63 -28.69
N SER A 903 1.91 -56.78 -29.44
CA SER A 903 0.89 -55.78 -29.67
C SER A 903 0.09 -55.37 -28.41
N THR A 904 0.11 -56.26 -27.42
CA THR A 904 -0.63 -56.02 -26.15
C THR A 904 0.16 -55.11 -25.18
N GLN A 905 1.48 -55.25 -25.12
CA GLN A 905 2.31 -54.43 -24.24
C GLN A 905 2.52 -53.00 -24.76
N GLU A 906 2.53 -52.80 -26.10
CA GLU A 906 2.59 -51.43 -26.66
C GLU A 906 1.27 -50.70 -26.47
N GLY A 907 0.12 -51.39 -26.57
CA GLY A 907 -1.19 -50.82 -26.32
C GLY A 907 -1.40 -50.37 -24.85
N ASP A 908 -0.94 -51.20 -23.91
CA ASP A 908 -1.05 -50.92 -22.48
C ASP A 908 -0.09 -49.79 -22.02
N ALA A 909 1.11 -49.70 -22.58
CA ALA A 909 2.06 -48.64 -22.28
C ALA A 909 1.58 -47.28 -22.85
N ALA A 910 1.00 -47.27 -24.05
CA ALA A 910 0.40 -46.05 -24.62
C ALA A 910 -0.82 -45.61 -23.84
N ALA A 911 -1.64 -46.51 -23.35
CA ALA A 911 -2.82 -46.17 -22.51
C ALA A 911 -2.44 -45.65 -21.13
N GLN A 912 -1.27 -46.02 -20.61
CA GLN A 912 -0.76 -45.58 -19.30
C GLN A 912 0.21 -44.37 -19.40
N GLY A 913 0.48 -43.85 -20.59
CA GLY A 913 1.40 -42.70 -20.80
C GLY A 913 2.86 -43.01 -20.43
N ALA A 914 3.29 -44.25 -20.46
CA ALA A 914 4.65 -44.62 -20.10
C ALA A 914 5.65 -44.31 -21.24
N ALA A 915 6.77 -43.69 -20.88
CA ALA A 915 7.80 -43.26 -21.82
C ALA A 915 8.70 -44.42 -22.33
N SER A 916 8.62 -45.62 -21.73
CA SER A 916 9.36 -46.81 -22.15
C SER A 916 8.69 -48.10 -21.69
N VAL A 917 8.87 -49.18 -22.44
CA VAL A 917 8.45 -50.54 -22.08
C VAL A 917 9.67 -51.34 -21.63
N SER A 918 9.68 -51.85 -20.41
CA SER A 918 10.74 -52.73 -19.94
C SER A 918 10.55 -54.12 -20.59
N ARG A 919 11.61 -54.65 -21.23
CA ARG A 919 11.67 -55.97 -21.81
C ARG A 919 11.72 -57.02 -20.72
#